data_9a4a27d64b20e7ccf8dff8f3aa958cc9
#
_entry.id   9a4a27d64b20e7ccf8dff8f3aa958cc9
#
_cell.length_a   1.000
_cell.length_b   1.000
_cell.length_c   1.000
_cell.angle_alpha   90.00
_cell.angle_beta   90.00
_cell.angle_gamma   90.00
#
_symmetry.space_group_name_H-M   'P 1'
#
loop_
_entity.id
_entity.type
_entity.pdbx_description
1 polymer ?
#
loop_
_entity_poly.entity_id
_entity_poly.type
_entity_poly.pdbx_seq_one_letter_code
_entity_poly.pdbx_strand_id
1 'polypeptide(L)'
;MVFVLAALSAIPAETNQLTTRQRLEPQHLQAVHAARFLFERERRPLPDFGVYEDFRAVMHVHAEDAEHTKGTRQQVLEAAKKTGVRIVMFTDHGGPKPQTWHGLRDGVLFFAGEENGGAGLLRFPNFAPDRTALPEGELRFLSHIEERYDASSDGFAGMEISNRHTDAKLDKSLQEYLLTSATQSQEWKNLVAMFKAYPDEFFAASGDYHAEIFAKWDRELQRRPFTGIGANDAHQNQIFFGTTFDPYEVSFRNLCTHILARELTEPEVRQALRDGHVYVSHDWLCDPTGFAFGAVNNLGVFPMGDGTVMSGNTRVVGLTPLPAKLKLIHHGEVVKEAVGTNLTFLPTQPGAYRLEAWLTVDGEDRPWIYSNPVYVRAPSLSDLRFPSRELSPNVEVRKDIDYTRGSPTDANKHKLDLYLPKDRRPAPVFIFIHGGAWRSGDRSQYLPLGNRFAREGILTVVPSYRLAPRNPHPAQIQDVAAAFAWTMRQISEYGGDTNRIYVGGHSAGGHLAALLTLDEGYLKAHHLSPGNIRGTIALSGVFDLADGDSQASVFSKDKQVRRKASPLFHIKSPATPFLISYCQWDYPTLPAQARVFHAALQKAGIDAKLVFVPRENHISEMISLPQDDDPTARAILNFIR
;
A
#
# COMPACT_ATOMS: atom_id res chain seq x y z
N MET A 1 -14.16 52.86 15.45
CA MET A 1 -15.37 52.15 15.02
C MET A 1 -15.21 51.85 13.55
N VAL A 2 -14.60 50.71 13.24
CA VAL A 2 -14.36 50.23 11.89
C VAL A 2 -15.06 48.88 11.79
N PHE A 3 -16.10 48.85 10.96
CA PHE A 3 -16.85 47.62 10.67
C PHE A 3 -15.98 46.72 9.78
N VAL A 4 -15.65 45.52 10.30
CA VAL A 4 -15.15 44.43 9.48
C VAL A 4 -16.37 43.72 8.91
N LEU A 5 -16.64 43.91 7.64
CA LEU A 5 -17.55 43.07 6.86
C LEU A 5 -16.86 41.71 6.67
N ALA A 6 -17.36 40.69 7.36
CA ALA A 6 -17.06 39.32 7.03
C ALA A 6 -17.69 38.99 5.66
N ALA A 7 -16.86 38.74 4.69
CA ALA A 7 -17.29 38.20 3.41
C ALA A 7 -17.79 36.77 3.64
N LEU A 8 -19.10 36.56 3.54
CA LEU A 8 -19.71 35.26 3.33
C LEU A 8 -19.17 34.76 1.98
N SER A 9 -18.24 33.82 2.03
CA SER A 9 -17.79 33.09 0.84
C SER A 9 -18.97 32.33 0.27
N ALA A 10 -19.14 32.51 -1.03
CA ALA A 10 -20.17 31.87 -1.82
C ALA A 10 -20.16 30.35 -1.62
N ILE A 11 -21.33 29.80 -1.32
CA ILE A 11 -21.66 28.38 -1.45
C ILE A 11 -21.32 27.98 -2.90
N PRO A 12 -20.55 26.89 -3.14
CA PRO A 12 -20.29 26.43 -4.50
C PRO A 12 -21.60 26.10 -5.21
N ALA A 13 -21.63 26.37 -6.51
CA ALA A 13 -22.78 26.15 -7.37
C ALA A 13 -23.44 24.79 -7.12
N GLU A 14 -24.77 24.80 -7.04
CA GLU A 14 -25.64 23.66 -6.90
C GLU A 14 -25.17 22.50 -7.80
N THR A 15 -24.74 21.42 -7.18
CA THR A 15 -24.71 20.13 -7.86
C THR A 15 -26.16 19.82 -8.26
N ASN A 16 -26.38 19.36 -9.48
CA ASN A 16 -27.67 18.94 -9.98
C ASN A 16 -28.09 17.61 -9.28
N GLN A 17 -28.26 17.67 -7.95
CA GLN A 17 -28.64 16.50 -7.16
C GLN A 17 -30.14 16.27 -7.28
N LEU A 18 -30.48 15.07 -7.73
CA LEU A 18 -31.87 14.61 -7.77
C LEU A 18 -32.33 14.26 -6.35
N THR A 19 -33.64 14.44 -6.11
CA THR A 19 -34.28 13.90 -4.91
C THR A 19 -34.36 12.37 -5.01
N THR A 20 -34.44 11.68 -3.87
CA THR A 20 -34.62 10.21 -3.83
C THR A 20 -35.81 9.77 -4.67
N ARG A 21 -36.92 10.51 -4.66
CA ARG A 21 -38.08 10.20 -5.49
C ARG A 21 -37.79 10.27 -6.99
N GLN A 22 -37.04 11.25 -7.46
CA GLN A 22 -36.58 11.36 -8.86
C GLN A 22 -35.66 10.22 -9.24
N ARG A 23 -34.74 9.84 -8.34
CA ARG A 23 -33.82 8.70 -8.53
C ARG A 23 -34.56 7.35 -8.57
N LEU A 24 -35.76 7.24 -7.96
CA LEU A 24 -36.64 6.05 -8.01
C LEU A 24 -37.55 6.04 -9.22
N GLU A 25 -37.51 7.02 -10.10
CA GLU A 25 -38.29 6.96 -11.36
C GLU A 25 -37.79 5.81 -12.25
N PRO A 26 -38.68 5.01 -12.87
CA PRO A 26 -38.26 3.85 -13.66
C PRO A 26 -37.27 4.15 -14.76
N GLN A 27 -37.40 5.31 -15.41
CA GLN A 27 -36.50 5.74 -16.49
C GLN A 27 -35.09 6.04 -15.95
N HIS A 28 -34.98 6.69 -14.78
CA HIS A 28 -33.69 6.98 -14.13
C HIS A 28 -33.03 5.68 -13.66
N LEU A 29 -33.76 4.79 -12.98
CA LEU A 29 -33.21 3.48 -12.55
C LEU A 29 -32.67 2.69 -13.74
N GLN A 30 -33.38 2.66 -14.87
CA GLN A 30 -32.92 2.00 -16.09
C GLN A 30 -31.67 2.66 -16.68
N ALA A 31 -31.63 3.99 -16.72
CA ALA A 31 -30.47 4.74 -17.25
C ALA A 31 -29.22 4.51 -16.39
N VAL A 32 -29.36 4.58 -15.07
CA VAL A 32 -28.26 4.31 -14.12
C VAL A 32 -27.79 2.86 -14.25
N HIS A 33 -28.69 1.91 -14.33
CA HIS A 33 -28.36 0.49 -14.52
C HIS A 33 -27.55 0.27 -15.81
N ALA A 34 -27.99 0.87 -16.92
CA ALA A 34 -27.25 0.79 -18.18
C ALA A 34 -25.86 1.44 -18.10
N ALA A 35 -25.74 2.60 -17.42
CA ALA A 35 -24.47 3.27 -17.23
C ALA A 35 -23.48 2.42 -16.42
N ARG A 36 -23.92 1.74 -15.38
CA ARG A 36 -23.07 0.83 -14.57
C ARG A 36 -22.46 -0.29 -15.40
N PHE A 37 -23.22 -0.91 -16.33
CA PHE A 37 -22.66 -1.90 -17.26
C PHE A 37 -21.59 -1.32 -18.18
N LEU A 38 -21.75 -0.05 -18.60
CA LEU A 38 -20.72 0.63 -19.39
C LEU A 38 -19.46 0.87 -18.56
N PHE A 39 -19.60 1.32 -17.32
CA PHE A 39 -18.47 1.55 -16.41
C PHE A 39 -17.66 0.26 -16.18
N GLU A 40 -18.32 -0.85 -15.86
CA GLU A 40 -17.64 -2.15 -15.68
C GLU A 40 -16.88 -2.59 -16.94
N ARG A 41 -17.42 -2.34 -18.12
CA ARG A 41 -16.79 -2.68 -19.39
C ARG A 41 -15.61 -1.76 -19.73
N GLU A 42 -15.71 -0.48 -19.39
CA GLU A 42 -14.71 0.53 -19.71
C GLU A 42 -13.59 0.62 -18.66
N ARG A 43 -13.84 0.07 -17.50
CA ARG A 43 -12.90 -0.01 -16.41
C ARG A 43 -11.57 -0.64 -16.85
N ARG A 44 -10.47 -0.02 -16.48
CA ARG A 44 -9.12 -0.51 -16.71
C ARG A 44 -8.46 -0.74 -15.35
N PRO A 45 -8.29 -2.01 -14.92
CA PRO A 45 -7.57 -2.30 -13.69
C PRO A 45 -6.18 -1.68 -13.76
N LEU A 46 -5.82 -0.93 -12.74
CA LEU A 46 -4.46 -0.41 -12.59
C LEU A 46 -3.59 -1.51 -11.96
N PRO A 47 -2.28 -1.53 -12.27
CA PRO A 47 -1.37 -2.44 -11.59
C PRO A 47 -1.31 -2.13 -10.10
N ASP A 48 -1.07 -3.16 -9.28
CA ASP A 48 -0.92 -3.03 -7.83
C ASP A 48 0.06 -1.91 -7.48
N PHE A 49 -0.38 -1.01 -6.60
CA PHE A 49 0.39 0.15 -6.20
C PHE A 49 1.06 -0.10 -4.85
N GLY A 50 2.35 -0.46 -4.89
CA GLY A 50 3.15 -0.68 -3.68
C GLY A 50 3.08 -2.10 -3.11
N VAL A 51 3.10 -2.19 -1.77
CA VAL A 51 3.21 -3.45 -1.01
C VAL A 51 1.85 -4.01 -0.56
N TYR A 52 0.77 -3.27 -0.75
CA TYR A 52 -0.54 -3.58 -0.22
C TYR A 52 -1.42 -4.28 -1.26
N GLU A 53 -2.23 -5.22 -0.77
CA GLU A 53 -3.38 -5.77 -1.45
C GLU A 53 -4.64 -5.01 -1.02
N ASP A 54 -5.61 -4.90 -1.91
CA ASP A 54 -6.88 -4.20 -1.68
C ASP A 54 -7.95 -5.20 -1.23
N PHE A 55 -8.36 -5.11 0.04
CA PHE A 55 -9.37 -5.97 0.64
C PHE A 55 -10.68 -5.21 0.84
N ARG A 56 -11.72 -5.63 0.14
CA ARG A 56 -13.08 -5.11 0.32
C ARG A 56 -13.61 -5.50 1.69
N ALA A 57 -14.01 -4.50 2.49
CA ALA A 57 -14.56 -4.67 3.82
C ALA A 57 -15.95 -4.06 3.95
N VAL A 58 -16.80 -4.69 4.76
CA VAL A 58 -18.04 -4.10 5.25
C VAL A 58 -17.90 -3.88 6.75
N MET A 59 -18.11 -2.63 7.14
CA MET A 59 -18.03 -2.20 8.53
C MET A 59 -19.43 -1.86 9.04
N HIS A 60 -19.65 -1.99 10.35
CA HIS A 60 -20.95 -1.75 10.98
C HIS A 60 -22.01 -2.73 10.44
N VAL A 61 -21.91 -3.99 10.88
CA VAL A 61 -22.80 -5.07 10.45
C VAL A 61 -23.43 -5.74 11.68
N HIS A 62 -24.72 -5.97 11.63
CA HIS A 62 -25.48 -6.65 12.66
C HIS A 62 -25.98 -8.02 12.16
N ALA A 63 -26.04 -8.99 13.06
CA ALA A 63 -26.60 -10.31 12.79
C ALA A 63 -27.54 -10.74 13.93
N GLU A 64 -27.78 -12.04 14.10
CA GLU A 64 -28.72 -12.58 15.07
C GLU A 64 -28.39 -12.29 16.54
N ASP A 65 -27.23 -11.71 16.84
CA ASP A 65 -26.90 -11.26 18.20
C ASP A 65 -27.55 -9.92 18.57
N ALA A 66 -27.99 -9.13 17.59
CA ALA A 66 -28.74 -7.89 17.78
C ALA A 66 -30.26 -8.14 17.75
N GLU A 67 -31.00 -7.65 18.75
CA GLU A 67 -32.43 -7.96 18.95
C GLU A 67 -33.35 -7.62 17.76
N HIS A 68 -33.06 -6.56 17.03
CA HIS A 68 -33.89 -6.07 15.92
C HIS A 68 -33.42 -6.53 14.53
N THR A 69 -32.32 -7.29 14.46
CA THR A 69 -31.80 -7.86 13.20
C THR A 69 -32.54 -9.14 12.86
N LYS A 70 -32.83 -9.34 11.58
CA LYS A 70 -33.48 -10.55 11.07
C LYS A 70 -32.53 -11.48 10.32
N GLY A 71 -31.34 -11.01 10.02
CA GLY A 71 -30.32 -11.79 9.32
C GLY A 71 -29.49 -12.63 10.25
N THR A 72 -28.84 -13.65 9.69
CA THR A 72 -27.95 -14.56 10.42
C THR A 72 -26.49 -14.38 9.98
N ARG A 73 -25.53 -14.75 10.84
CA ARG A 73 -24.09 -14.78 10.49
C ARG A 73 -23.79 -15.63 9.25
N GLN A 74 -24.57 -16.71 9.06
CA GLN A 74 -24.43 -17.55 7.87
C GLN A 74 -24.84 -16.80 6.60
N GLN A 75 -25.93 -16.02 6.64
CA GLN A 75 -26.35 -15.17 5.52
C GLN A 75 -25.34 -14.05 5.26
N VAL A 76 -24.74 -13.49 6.30
CA VAL A 76 -23.64 -12.52 6.18
C VAL A 76 -22.44 -13.13 5.44
N LEU A 77 -22.01 -14.36 5.81
CA LEU A 77 -20.91 -15.05 5.13
C LEU A 77 -21.23 -15.32 3.65
N GLU A 78 -22.46 -15.80 3.36
CA GLU A 78 -22.89 -16.07 1.98
C GLU A 78 -22.92 -14.79 1.14
N ALA A 79 -23.44 -13.69 1.70
CA ALA A 79 -23.43 -12.39 1.05
C ALA A 79 -21.99 -11.87 0.82
N ALA A 80 -21.11 -11.99 1.82
CA ALA A 80 -19.72 -11.60 1.70
C ALA A 80 -19.01 -12.35 0.57
N LYS A 81 -19.16 -13.68 0.51
CA LYS A 81 -18.59 -14.51 -0.56
C LYS A 81 -19.13 -14.14 -1.94
N LYS A 82 -20.42 -13.88 -2.04
CA LYS A 82 -21.09 -13.53 -3.31
C LYS A 82 -20.69 -12.14 -3.82
N THR A 83 -20.40 -11.21 -2.92
CA THR A 83 -20.04 -9.82 -3.25
C THR A 83 -18.53 -9.54 -3.27
N GLY A 84 -17.70 -10.56 -3.01
CA GLY A 84 -16.25 -10.41 -2.95
C GLY A 84 -15.72 -9.70 -1.68
N VAL A 85 -16.57 -9.53 -0.68
CA VAL A 85 -16.16 -8.98 0.63
C VAL A 85 -15.26 -9.99 1.35
N ARG A 86 -14.13 -9.51 1.82
CA ARG A 86 -13.10 -10.31 2.50
C ARG A 86 -12.99 -10.03 3.99
N ILE A 87 -13.56 -8.90 4.45
CA ILE A 87 -13.52 -8.48 5.85
C ILE A 87 -14.93 -8.06 6.27
N VAL A 88 -15.40 -8.61 7.39
CA VAL A 88 -16.69 -8.25 8.00
C VAL A 88 -16.47 -7.83 9.45
N MET A 89 -16.93 -6.65 9.81
CA MET A 89 -16.80 -6.11 11.16
C MET A 89 -18.19 -6.05 11.83
N PHE A 90 -18.48 -7.06 12.67
CA PHE A 90 -19.72 -7.11 13.45
C PHE A 90 -19.72 -6.05 14.55
N THR A 91 -20.87 -5.46 14.78
CA THR A 91 -21.07 -4.39 15.77
C THR A 91 -22.38 -4.56 16.54
N ASP A 92 -22.76 -5.79 16.84
CA ASP A 92 -23.99 -6.08 17.55
C ASP A 92 -24.09 -5.31 18.88
N HIS A 93 -25.30 -4.83 19.20
CA HIS A 93 -25.55 -4.07 20.42
C HIS A 93 -25.28 -4.89 21.69
N GLY A 94 -24.71 -4.27 22.71
CA GLY A 94 -24.40 -4.91 23.99
C GLY A 94 -23.12 -5.75 23.99
N GLY A 95 -22.31 -5.58 22.97
CA GLY A 95 -20.98 -6.18 22.84
C GLY A 95 -20.96 -7.59 22.23
N PRO A 96 -19.77 -8.07 21.86
CA PRO A 96 -19.62 -9.38 21.26
C PRO A 96 -19.94 -10.49 22.25
N LYS A 97 -20.80 -11.41 21.84
CA LYS A 97 -21.15 -12.61 22.60
C LYS A 97 -20.15 -13.73 22.31
N PRO A 98 -20.09 -14.80 23.15
CA PRO A 98 -19.18 -15.92 22.90
C PRO A 98 -19.32 -16.58 21.53
N GLN A 99 -20.54 -16.58 20.98
CA GLN A 99 -20.85 -17.14 19.65
C GLN A 99 -20.58 -16.18 18.48
N THR A 100 -20.37 -14.88 18.70
CA THR A 100 -20.05 -13.91 17.64
C THR A 100 -18.76 -14.32 16.94
N TRP A 101 -18.79 -14.42 15.61
CA TRP A 101 -17.63 -14.89 14.87
C TRP A 101 -16.49 -13.89 14.91
N HIS A 102 -15.28 -14.43 15.08
CA HIS A 102 -14.04 -13.67 15.07
C HIS A 102 -12.94 -14.52 14.45
N GLY A 103 -12.05 -13.91 13.66
CA GLY A 103 -10.99 -14.59 12.93
C GLY A 103 -11.39 -15.06 11.53
N LEU A 104 -10.49 -15.75 10.86
CA LEU A 104 -10.66 -16.18 9.46
C LEU A 104 -11.60 -17.38 9.37
N ARG A 105 -12.64 -17.26 8.50
CA ARG A 105 -13.60 -18.33 8.22
C ARG A 105 -13.96 -18.32 6.74
N ASP A 106 -13.77 -19.43 6.06
CA ASP A 106 -14.07 -19.61 4.63
C ASP A 106 -13.52 -18.49 3.73
N GLY A 107 -12.33 -17.98 4.05
CA GLY A 107 -11.67 -16.91 3.30
C GLY A 107 -12.17 -15.50 3.62
N VAL A 108 -13.08 -15.31 4.58
CA VAL A 108 -13.54 -14.03 5.11
C VAL A 108 -13.03 -13.84 6.53
N LEU A 109 -12.43 -12.69 6.81
CA LEU A 109 -11.94 -12.32 8.14
C LEU A 109 -13.03 -11.57 8.91
N PHE A 110 -13.44 -12.11 10.05
CA PHE A 110 -14.48 -11.53 10.91
C PHE A 110 -13.88 -10.85 12.13
N PHE A 111 -14.41 -9.68 12.45
CA PHE A 111 -14.12 -8.95 13.69
C PHE A 111 -15.38 -8.94 14.55
N ALA A 112 -15.27 -9.42 15.79
CA ALA A 112 -16.32 -9.29 16.79
C ALA A 112 -16.16 -7.94 17.49
N GLY A 113 -17.10 -7.06 17.31
CA GLY A 113 -17.15 -5.73 17.89
C GLY A 113 -18.49 -5.41 18.50
N GLU A 114 -18.70 -4.14 18.86
CA GLU A 114 -19.96 -3.63 19.40
C GLU A 114 -20.28 -2.25 18.87
N GLU A 115 -21.56 -1.95 18.78
CA GLU A 115 -22.08 -0.60 18.69
C GLU A 115 -22.69 -0.17 20.01
N ASN A 116 -22.26 0.99 20.50
CA ASN A 116 -22.99 1.72 21.54
C ASN A 116 -23.63 2.95 20.91
N GLY A 117 -24.87 2.79 20.44
CA GLY A 117 -25.61 3.83 19.75
C GLY A 117 -25.80 5.09 20.60
N GLY A 118 -25.96 4.97 21.93
CA GLY A 118 -26.07 6.12 22.83
C GLY A 118 -24.80 6.96 22.90
N ALA A 119 -23.63 6.32 22.79
CA ALA A 119 -22.32 6.98 22.82
C ALA A 119 -21.78 7.32 21.41
N GLY A 120 -22.45 6.87 20.34
CA GLY A 120 -21.93 7.02 18.97
C GLY A 120 -20.60 6.29 18.76
N LEU A 121 -20.48 5.07 19.28
CA LEU A 121 -19.23 4.32 19.34
C LEU A 121 -19.35 2.99 18.63
N LEU A 122 -18.49 2.77 17.62
CA LEU A 122 -18.12 1.44 17.18
C LEU A 122 -16.81 1.04 17.85
N ARG A 123 -16.81 -0.12 18.48
CA ARG A 123 -15.68 -0.65 19.23
C ARG A 123 -15.32 -2.04 18.76
N PHE A 124 -14.06 -2.25 18.43
CA PHE A 124 -13.51 -3.53 18.01
C PHE A 124 -12.39 -3.94 18.96
N PRO A 125 -12.72 -4.68 20.05
CA PRO A 125 -11.75 -5.17 21.00
C PRO A 125 -10.67 -6.02 20.32
N ASN A 126 -9.45 -5.96 20.83
CA ASN A 126 -8.43 -6.93 20.47
C ASN A 126 -8.56 -8.15 21.40
N PHE A 127 -8.41 -9.36 20.88
CA PHE A 127 -8.60 -10.58 21.65
C PHE A 127 -7.34 -11.44 21.69
N ALA A 128 -7.03 -11.99 22.85
CA ALA A 128 -6.12 -13.12 22.99
C ALA A 128 -6.74 -14.39 22.36
N PRO A 129 -5.95 -15.46 22.11
CA PRO A 129 -6.46 -16.70 21.53
C PRO A 129 -7.61 -17.37 22.33
N ASP A 130 -7.64 -17.16 23.64
CA ASP A 130 -8.72 -17.62 24.53
C ASP A 130 -9.95 -16.68 24.56
N ARG A 131 -9.95 -15.66 23.69
CA ARG A 131 -10.98 -14.59 23.60
C ARG A 131 -11.04 -13.62 24.79
N THR A 132 -10.02 -13.57 25.63
CA THR A 132 -9.88 -12.52 26.63
C THR A 132 -9.57 -11.20 25.91
N ALA A 133 -10.33 -10.14 26.21
CA ALA A 133 -10.09 -8.82 25.64
C ALA A 133 -8.76 -8.24 26.14
N LEU A 134 -7.92 -7.79 25.18
CA LEU A 134 -6.64 -7.17 25.48
C LEU A 134 -6.81 -5.64 25.57
N PRO A 135 -6.20 -4.97 26.57
CA PRO A 135 -6.28 -3.51 26.71
C PRO A 135 -5.66 -2.77 25.52
N GLU A 136 -4.61 -3.36 24.94
CA GLU A 136 -3.87 -2.78 23.83
C GLU A 136 -4.45 -3.23 22.50
N GLY A 137 -4.49 -2.31 21.54
CA GLY A 137 -4.86 -2.64 20.17
C GLY A 137 -6.34 -2.52 19.84
N GLU A 138 -7.19 -2.08 20.76
CA GLU A 138 -8.59 -1.78 20.49
C GLU A 138 -8.72 -0.67 19.44
N LEU A 139 -9.70 -0.82 18.54
CA LEU A 139 -10.09 0.21 17.57
C LEU A 139 -11.44 0.82 17.99
N ARG A 140 -11.53 2.14 17.89
CA ARG A 140 -12.75 2.90 18.16
C ARG A 140 -13.02 3.88 17.02
N PHE A 141 -14.25 3.88 16.51
CA PHE A 141 -14.71 4.82 15.50
C PHE A 141 -15.99 5.52 15.98
N LEU A 142 -16.10 6.81 15.68
CA LEU A 142 -17.35 7.54 15.89
C LEU A 142 -18.36 7.06 14.84
N SER A 143 -19.57 6.69 15.30
CA SER A 143 -20.68 6.28 14.43
C SER A 143 -21.81 7.31 14.41
N HIS A 144 -22.66 7.21 13.41
CA HIS A 144 -23.87 8.04 13.23
C HIS A 144 -23.59 9.53 13.33
N ILE A 145 -22.60 10.00 12.58
CA ILE A 145 -22.13 11.40 12.63
C ILE A 145 -23.23 12.37 12.22
N GLU A 146 -24.12 11.94 11.31
CA GLU A 146 -25.31 12.69 10.88
C GLU A 146 -26.20 13.13 12.04
N GLU A 147 -26.19 12.36 13.12
CA GLU A 147 -26.96 12.67 14.36
C GLU A 147 -26.07 13.37 15.42
N ARG A 148 -24.72 13.49 15.21
CA ARG A 148 -23.75 13.86 16.26
C ARG A 148 -22.60 14.70 15.74
N TYR A 149 -22.88 15.74 14.95
CA TYR A 149 -21.82 16.60 14.39
C TYR A 149 -20.89 17.22 15.45
N ASP A 150 -21.42 17.48 16.66
CA ASP A 150 -20.67 18.11 17.76
C ASP A 150 -20.01 17.10 18.72
N ALA A 151 -20.14 15.80 18.49
CA ALA A 151 -19.50 14.81 19.36
C ALA A 151 -17.97 14.95 19.34
N SER A 152 -17.35 14.81 20.54
CA SER A 152 -15.89 14.80 20.64
C SER A 152 -15.29 13.59 19.91
N SER A 153 -14.18 13.80 19.24
CA SER A 153 -13.40 12.77 18.56
C SER A 153 -12.26 12.20 19.43
N ASP A 154 -12.11 12.67 20.66
CA ASP A 154 -11.01 12.28 21.53
C ASP A 154 -11.08 10.79 21.91
N GLY A 155 -9.96 10.09 21.73
CA GLY A 155 -9.88 8.64 22.00
C GLY A 155 -10.39 7.73 20.86
N PHE A 156 -10.81 8.31 19.73
CA PHE A 156 -11.21 7.56 18.54
C PHE A 156 -10.07 7.54 17.51
N ALA A 157 -9.95 6.42 16.79
CA ALA A 157 -9.01 6.28 15.68
C ALA A 157 -9.55 6.92 14.38
N GLY A 158 -10.87 7.07 14.28
CA GLY A 158 -11.53 7.60 13.10
C GLY A 158 -13.03 7.77 13.30
N MET A 159 -13.75 7.97 12.18
CA MET A 159 -15.20 8.17 12.17
C MET A 159 -15.83 7.61 10.89
N GLU A 160 -17.12 7.33 10.96
CA GLU A 160 -17.93 7.12 9.76
C GLU A 160 -18.03 8.42 8.97
N ILE A 161 -17.64 8.37 7.68
CA ILE A 161 -17.80 9.50 6.75
C ILE A 161 -18.97 9.31 5.80
N SER A 162 -19.58 8.12 5.82
CA SER A 162 -20.82 7.78 5.16
C SER A 162 -21.45 6.60 5.89
N ASN A 163 -22.75 6.70 6.23
CA ASN A 163 -23.52 5.61 6.85
C ASN A 163 -24.82 5.39 6.07
N ARG A 164 -24.91 4.26 5.41
CA ARG A 164 -26.00 3.96 4.47
C ARG A 164 -27.37 3.82 5.14
N HIS A 165 -27.45 3.24 6.34
CA HIS A 165 -28.71 3.07 7.05
C HIS A 165 -29.27 4.41 7.57
N THR A 166 -28.38 5.24 8.09
CA THR A 166 -28.74 6.57 8.60
C THR A 166 -29.22 7.48 7.48
N ASP A 167 -28.57 7.43 6.28
CA ASP A 167 -29.02 8.16 5.10
C ASP A 167 -30.50 7.83 4.76
N ALA A 168 -30.84 6.53 4.72
CA ALA A 168 -32.21 6.10 4.45
C ALA A 168 -33.20 6.48 5.57
N LYS A 169 -32.75 6.43 6.83
CA LYS A 169 -33.56 6.77 8.01
C LYS A 169 -33.90 8.26 8.06
N LEU A 170 -32.97 9.12 7.64
CA LEU A 170 -33.17 10.57 7.65
C LEU A 170 -33.89 11.09 6.41
N ASP A 171 -33.99 10.30 5.33
CA ASP A 171 -34.68 10.68 4.10
C ASP A 171 -36.20 10.63 4.26
N LYS A 172 -36.78 11.77 4.62
CA LYS A 172 -38.22 11.92 4.79
C LYS A 172 -38.98 11.67 3.48
N SER A 173 -38.40 12.02 2.33
CA SER A 173 -39.04 11.85 1.03
C SER A 173 -39.21 10.38 0.66
N LEU A 174 -38.21 9.55 0.99
CA LEU A 174 -38.27 8.10 0.85
C LEU A 174 -39.33 7.51 1.77
N GLN A 175 -39.35 7.90 3.04
CA GLN A 175 -40.33 7.41 4.00
C GLN A 175 -41.77 7.72 3.58
N GLU A 176 -42.04 8.96 3.15
CA GLU A 176 -43.36 9.37 2.63
C GLU A 176 -43.72 8.58 1.38
N TYR A 177 -42.81 8.37 0.46
CA TYR A 177 -43.01 7.60 -0.75
C TYR A 177 -43.36 6.13 -0.43
N LEU A 178 -42.62 5.48 0.46
CA LEU A 178 -42.86 4.12 0.89
C LEU A 178 -44.23 3.96 1.59
N LEU A 179 -44.57 4.88 2.51
CA LEU A 179 -45.84 4.87 3.22
C LEU A 179 -47.04 5.08 2.27
N THR A 180 -46.92 6.03 1.35
CA THR A 180 -47.98 6.32 0.38
C THR A 180 -48.18 5.12 -0.55
N SER A 181 -47.09 4.57 -1.08
CA SER A 181 -47.15 3.39 -1.96
C SER A 181 -47.72 2.17 -1.25
N ALA A 182 -47.43 1.98 0.04
CA ALA A 182 -47.95 0.88 0.84
C ALA A 182 -49.49 0.89 1.00
N THR A 183 -50.13 2.05 0.90
CA THR A 183 -51.58 2.18 0.97
C THR A 183 -52.28 1.88 -0.37
N GLN A 184 -51.54 1.76 -1.46
CA GLN A 184 -52.05 1.56 -2.81
C GLN A 184 -51.50 0.25 -3.41
N SER A 185 -52.32 -0.78 -3.51
CA SER A 185 -51.88 -2.14 -3.88
C SER A 185 -51.14 -2.25 -5.22
N GLN A 186 -51.50 -1.43 -6.20
CA GLN A 186 -50.83 -1.43 -7.50
C GLN A 186 -49.47 -0.69 -7.45
N GLU A 187 -49.41 0.45 -6.79
CA GLU A 187 -48.17 1.20 -6.61
C GLU A 187 -47.12 0.38 -5.81
N TRP A 188 -47.60 -0.33 -4.76
CA TRP A 188 -46.75 -1.25 -4.01
C TRP A 188 -46.16 -2.36 -4.89
N LYS A 189 -46.98 -2.99 -5.75
CA LYS A 189 -46.50 -4.00 -6.69
C LYS A 189 -45.49 -3.45 -7.66
N ASN A 190 -45.71 -2.22 -8.16
CA ASN A 190 -44.75 -1.54 -9.05
C ASN A 190 -43.44 -1.26 -8.34
N LEU A 191 -43.45 -0.76 -7.09
CA LEU A 191 -42.27 -0.49 -6.28
C LEU A 191 -41.46 -1.77 -6.02
N VAL A 192 -42.13 -2.87 -5.64
CA VAL A 192 -41.46 -4.16 -5.44
C VAL A 192 -40.90 -4.69 -6.76
N ALA A 193 -41.56 -4.49 -7.88
CA ALA A 193 -41.07 -4.88 -9.20
C ALA A 193 -39.81 -4.07 -9.58
N MET A 194 -39.78 -2.77 -9.32
CA MET A 194 -38.61 -1.91 -9.54
C MET A 194 -37.44 -2.35 -8.67
N PHE A 195 -37.66 -2.59 -7.37
CA PHE A 195 -36.61 -3.10 -6.50
C PHE A 195 -36.04 -4.44 -6.99
N LYS A 196 -36.90 -5.36 -7.43
CA LYS A 196 -36.46 -6.65 -7.99
C LYS A 196 -35.67 -6.50 -9.30
N ALA A 197 -36.00 -5.53 -10.12
CA ALA A 197 -35.35 -5.27 -11.41
C ALA A 197 -34.00 -4.51 -11.22
N TYR A 198 -33.95 -3.59 -10.26
CA TYR A 198 -32.82 -2.67 -10.02
C TYR A 198 -32.48 -2.58 -8.54
N PRO A 199 -32.10 -3.70 -7.87
CA PRO A 199 -31.94 -3.71 -6.41
C PRO A 199 -30.84 -2.77 -5.91
N ASP A 200 -29.72 -2.70 -6.59
CA ASP A 200 -28.57 -1.87 -6.17
C ASP A 200 -28.88 -0.37 -6.38
N GLU A 201 -29.45 -0.01 -7.54
CA GLU A 201 -29.84 1.35 -7.89
C GLU A 201 -30.95 1.87 -6.98
N PHE A 202 -31.93 1.03 -6.71
CA PHE A 202 -33.04 1.33 -5.81
C PHE A 202 -32.52 1.58 -4.38
N PHE A 203 -31.68 0.68 -3.89
CA PHE A 203 -31.10 0.79 -2.55
C PHE A 203 -30.21 2.03 -2.43
N ALA A 204 -29.48 2.40 -3.48
CA ALA A 204 -28.59 3.56 -3.50
C ALA A 204 -29.31 4.91 -3.72
N ALA A 205 -30.60 4.91 -4.02
CA ALA A 205 -31.35 6.14 -4.36
C ALA A 205 -31.36 7.18 -3.23
N SER A 206 -31.35 6.76 -1.96
CA SER A 206 -31.33 7.66 -0.78
C SER A 206 -29.92 8.01 -0.27
N GLY A 207 -28.86 7.52 -0.92
CA GLY A 207 -27.49 7.90 -0.53
C GLY A 207 -27.17 9.31 -0.99
N ASP A 208 -26.82 10.20 -0.05
CA ASP A 208 -26.48 11.59 -0.28
C ASP A 208 -25.05 11.93 0.17
N TYR A 209 -24.53 13.06 -0.35
CA TYR A 209 -23.27 13.63 0.12
C TYR A 209 -23.54 14.60 1.27
N HIS A 210 -22.99 14.31 2.44
CA HIS A 210 -23.17 15.12 3.64
C HIS A 210 -21.95 16.02 3.87
N ALA A 211 -21.96 17.22 3.32
CA ALA A 211 -20.85 18.18 3.41
C ALA A 211 -20.38 18.45 4.84
N GLU A 212 -21.31 18.45 5.82
CA GLU A 212 -21.02 18.71 7.23
C GLU A 212 -20.20 17.60 7.88
N ILE A 213 -20.40 16.34 7.48
CA ILE A 213 -19.60 15.19 7.94
C ILE A 213 -18.16 15.38 7.45
N PHE A 214 -17.97 15.68 6.16
CA PHE A 214 -16.65 15.92 5.60
C PHE A 214 -15.98 17.15 6.22
N ALA A 215 -16.73 18.22 6.48
CA ALA A 215 -16.19 19.39 7.18
C ALA A 215 -15.73 19.05 8.62
N LYS A 216 -16.43 18.18 9.35
CA LYS A 216 -15.97 17.65 10.65
C LYS A 216 -14.70 16.82 10.48
N TRP A 217 -14.68 15.92 9.53
CA TRP A 217 -13.52 15.08 9.25
C TRP A 217 -12.29 15.93 8.88
N ASP A 218 -12.43 16.90 7.96
CA ASP A 218 -11.36 17.79 7.55
C ASP A 218 -10.81 18.64 8.72
N ARG A 219 -11.65 19.04 9.70
CA ARG A 219 -11.17 19.69 10.93
C ARG A 219 -10.33 18.76 11.79
N GLU A 220 -10.72 17.47 11.92
CA GLU A 220 -9.94 16.49 12.69
C GLU A 220 -8.60 16.18 12.01
N LEU A 221 -8.58 16.07 10.67
CA LEU A 221 -7.38 15.84 9.87
C LEU A 221 -6.32 16.94 10.02
N GLN A 222 -6.72 18.16 10.37
CA GLN A 222 -5.77 19.24 10.69
C GLN A 222 -5.12 19.08 12.07
N ARG A 223 -5.73 18.31 12.96
CA ARG A 223 -5.25 18.12 14.34
C ARG A 223 -4.36 16.86 14.45
N ARG A 224 -4.72 15.79 13.76
CA ARG A 224 -4.06 14.48 13.86
C ARG A 224 -4.48 13.55 12.71
N PRO A 225 -3.75 12.46 12.49
CA PRO A 225 -4.27 11.36 11.67
C PRO A 225 -5.61 10.86 12.23
N PHE A 226 -6.62 10.76 11.36
CA PHE A 226 -7.97 10.40 11.73
C PHE A 226 -8.68 9.71 10.57
N THR A 227 -8.95 8.41 10.72
CA THR A 227 -9.39 7.56 9.61
C THR A 227 -10.86 7.72 9.31
N GLY A 228 -11.20 8.00 8.03
CA GLY A 228 -12.56 7.94 7.53
C GLY A 228 -12.93 6.52 7.08
N ILE A 229 -14.07 6.01 7.53
CA ILE A 229 -14.61 4.70 7.15
C ILE A 229 -16.03 4.82 6.59
N GLY A 230 -16.43 3.89 5.72
CA GLY A 230 -17.80 3.70 5.27
C GLY A 230 -18.51 2.65 6.12
N ALA A 231 -19.73 2.93 6.51
CA ALA A 231 -20.56 2.06 7.34
C ALA A 231 -21.80 1.59 6.60
N ASN A 232 -22.02 0.29 6.57
CA ASN A 232 -23.22 -0.30 5.98
C ASN A 232 -24.42 -0.22 6.93
N ASP A 233 -24.15 -0.37 8.22
CA ASP A 233 -25.15 -0.48 9.28
C ASP A 233 -26.26 -1.50 8.87
N ALA A 234 -25.77 -2.67 8.42
CA ALA A 234 -26.59 -3.66 7.74
C ALA A 234 -27.31 -4.57 8.74
N HIS A 235 -28.66 -4.59 8.67
CA HIS A 235 -29.50 -5.33 9.61
C HIS A 235 -30.36 -6.41 8.94
N GLN A 236 -30.62 -6.32 7.64
CA GLN A 236 -31.61 -7.15 6.93
C GLN A 236 -32.98 -7.15 7.63
N ASN A 237 -33.42 -5.96 8.08
CA ASN A 237 -34.65 -5.80 8.86
C ASN A 237 -35.72 -4.90 8.21
N GLN A 238 -35.40 -4.26 7.07
CA GLN A 238 -36.36 -3.44 6.33
C GLN A 238 -37.31 -4.36 5.51
N ILE A 239 -38.19 -5.03 6.25
CA ILE A 239 -39.12 -6.02 5.66
C ILE A 239 -40.52 -5.42 5.63
N PHE A 240 -41.04 -5.17 4.41
CA PHE A 240 -42.37 -4.65 4.21
C PHE A 240 -43.20 -5.63 3.35
N PHE A 241 -44.34 -6.05 3.87
CA PHE A 241 -45.26 -6.99 3.19
C PHE A 241 -44.55 -8.20 2.57
N GLY A 242 -43.60 -8.79 3.30
CA GLY A 242 -42.85 -9.97 2.88
C GLY A 242 -41.72 -9.73 1.89
N THR A 243 -41.39 -8.48 1.57
CA THR A 243 -40.25 -8.11 0.75
C THR A 243 -39.17 -7.48 1.64
N THR A 244 -37.92 -8.00 1.58
CA THR A 244 -36.77 -7.45 2.25
C THR A 244 -36.09 -6.46 1.30
N PHE A 245 -36.01 -5.18 1.67
CA PHE A 245 -35.42 -4.11 0.86
C PHE A 245 -33.94 -3.84 1.17
N ASP A 246 -33.42 -4.44 2.25
CA ASP A 246 -32.04 -4.31 2.70
C ASP A 246 -31.32 -5.67 2.85
N PRO A 247 -31.42 -6.62 1.89
CA PRO A 247 -30.70 -7.87 2.02
C PRO A 247 -29.20 -7.61 2.06
N TYR A 248 -28.45 -8.38 2.85
CA TYR A 248 -27.00 -8.20 3.03
C TYR A 248 -26.25 -8.10 1.70
N GLU A 249 -26.62 -8.89 0.71
CA GLU A 249 -25.99 -8.86 -0.61
C GLU A 249 -26.07 -7.48 -1.29
N VAL A 250 -27.21 -6.80 -1.19
CA VAL A 250 -27.41 -5.46 -1.76
C VAL A 250 -26.67 -4.42 -0.93
N SER A 251 -26.78 -4.51 0.41
CA SER A 251 -26.06 -3.62 1.32
C SER A 251 -24.54 -3.71 1.13
N PHE A 252 -24.00 -4.91 0.99
CA PHE A 252 -22.56 -5.16 0.84
C PHE A 252 -21.98 -4.71 -0.50
N ARG A 253 -22.79 -4.61 -1.54
CA ARG A 253 -22.38 -3.97 -2.80
C ARG A 253 -22.51 -2.45 -2.77
N ASN A 254 -23.31 -1.91 -1.86
CA ASN A 254 -23.61 -0.48 -1.88
C ASN A 254 -22.44 0.38 -1.44
N LEU A 255 -21.95 0.18 -0.24
CA LEU A 255 -20.89 0.98 0.39
C LEU A 255 -19.84 0.06 1.00
N CYS A 256 -18.58 0.24 0.63
CA CYS A 256 -17.47 -0.55 1.16
C CYS A 256 -16.37 0.35 1.71
N THR A 257 -15.67 -0.16 2.72
CA THR A 257 -14.36 0.33 3.12
C THR A 257 -13.32 -0.60 2.52
N HIS A 258 -12.50 -0.10 1.61
CA HIS A 258 -11.38 -0.83 1.05
C HIS A 258 -10.18 -0.70 1.94
N ILE A 259 -9.60 -1.80 2.39
CA ILE A 259 -8.49 -1.85 3.34
C ILE A 259 -7.24 -2.32 2.60
N LEU A 260 -6.24 -1.45 2.56
CA LEU A 260 -4.95 -1.73 1.95
C LEU A 260 -4.04 -2.37 3.00
N ALA A 261 -3.87 -3.68 2.94
CA ALA A 261 -3.07 -4.46 3.88
C ALA A 261 -2.12 -5.40 3.12
N ARG A 262 -1.03 -5.82 3.74
CA ARG A 262 -0.05 -6.72 3.10
C ARG A 262 -0.57 -8.16 3.01
N GLU A 263 -1.39 -8.54 3.96
CA GLU A 263 -1.97 -9.87 4.09
C GLU A 263 -3.34 -9.78 4.77
N LEU A 264 -4.24 -10.71 4.47
CA LEU A 264 -5.53 -10.80 5.12
C LEU A 264 -5.40 -11.41 6.53
N THR A 265 -4.81 -10.65 7.44
CA THR A 265 -4.67 -11.02 8.86
C THR A 265 -5.19 -9.90 9.76
N GLU A 266 -5.64 -10.26 10.97
CA GLU A 266 -6.17 -9.27 11.90
C GLU A 266 -5.16 -8.17 12.27
N PRO A 267 -3.87 -8.46 12.58
CA PRO A 267 -2.90 -7.41 12.87
C PRO A 267 -2.70 -6.42 11.73
N GLU A 268 -2.63 -6.90 10.47
CA GLU A 268 -2.46 -6.06 9.29
C GLU A 268 -3.67 -5.17 9.05
N VAL A 269 -4.88 -5.73 9.15
CA VAL A 269 -6.14 -4.98 9.01
C VAL A 269 -6.27 -3.91 10.10
N ARG A 270 -5.94 -4.26 11.36
CA ARG A 270 -5.95 -3.28 12.46
C ARG A 270 -4.94 -2.16 12.25
N GLN A 271 -3.76 -2.49 11.73
CA GLN A 271 -2.74 -1.50 11.45
C GLN A 271 -3.18 -0.57 10.31
N ALA A 272 -3.70 -1.12 9.21
CA ALA A 272 -4.22 -0.34 8.08
C ALA A 272 -5.32 0.64 8.51
N LEU A 273 -6.24 0.20 9.37
CA LEU A 273 -7.31 1.04 9.93
C LEU A 273 -6.77 2.16 10.86
N ARG A 274 -5.68 1.92 11.60
CA ARG A 274 -5.05 2.95 12.43
C ARG A 274 -4.29 3.97 11.60
N ASP A 275 -3.60 3.50 10.58
CA ASP A 275 -2.73 4.34 9.75
C ASP A 275 -3.53 5.12 8.69
N GLY A 276 -4.78 4.70 8.41
CA GLY A 276 -5.59 5.30 7.36
C GLY A 276 -5.26 4.76 5.96
N HIS A 277 -4.68 3.56 5.86
CA HIS A 277 -4.47 2.84 4.59
C HIS A 277 -5.80 2.27 4.10
N VAL A 278 -6.80 3.11 4.00
CA VAL A 278 -8.16 2.74 3.61
C VAL A 278 -8.80 3.81 2.75
N TYR A 279 -9.74 3.41 1.92
CA TYR A 279 -10.64 4.34 1.22
C TYR A 279 -12.09 3.83 1.26
N VAL A 280 -13.03 4.73 1.14
CA VAL A 280 -14.45 4.43 1.11
C VAL A 280 -14.95 4.50 -0.32
N SER A 281 -15.76 3.53 -0.74
CA SER A 281 -16.30 3.50 -2.09
C SER A 281 -17.76 3.08 -2.12
N HIS A 282 -18.49 3.71 -3.03
CA HIS A 282 -19.83 3.32 -3.46
C HIS A 282 -19.70 2.28 -4.59
N ASP A 283 -19.38 1.03 -4.23
CA ASP A 283 -19.09 -0.07 -5.15
C ASP A 283 -20.26 -0.41 -6.07
N TRP A 284 -21.48 -0.05 -5.66
CA TRP A 284 -22.66 -0.24 -6.49
C TRP A 284 -22.57 0.50 -7.83
N LEU A 285 -21.84 1.63 -7.89
CA LEU A 285 -21.64 2.37 -9.14
C LEU A 285 -20.69 1.63 -10.09
N CYS A 286 -19.54 1.27 -9.59
CA CYS A 286 -18.48 0.53 -10.30
C CYS A 286 -17.46 0.04 -9.28
N ASP A 287 -16.90 -1.15 -9.49
CA ASP A 287 -15.80 -1.68 -8.67
C ASP A 287 -14.58 -0.74 -8.73
N PRO A 288 -14.11 -0.18 -7.59
CA PRO A 288 -13.00 0.76 -7.55
C PRO A 288 -11.61 0.10 -7.52
N THR A 289 -11.53 -1.23 -7.50
CA THR A 289 -10.26 -1.96 -7.37
C THR A 289 -9.22 -1.47 -8.38
N GLY A 290 -8.04 -1.12 -7.90
CA GLY A 290 -6.99 -0.44 -8.64
C GLY A 290 -6.96 1.07 -8.42
N PHE A 291 -7.88 1.65 -7.61
CA PHE A 291 -7.74 3.01 -7.14
C PHE A 291 -6.45 3.20 -6.37
N ALA A 292 -5.71 4.27 -6.65
CA ALA A 292 -4.50 4.61 -5.94
C ALA A 292 -4.46 6.11 -5.63
N PHE A 293 -4.10 6.43 -4.40
CA PHE A 293 -3.91 7.81 -3.96
C PHE A 293 -2.74 7.91 -2.99
N GLY A 294 -1.93 8.96 -3.13
CA GLY A 294 -0.78 9.17 -2.25
C GLY A 294 0.11 10.31 -2.70
N ALA A 295 1.31 10.36 -2.16
CA ALA A 295 2.37 11.28 -2.57
C ALA A 295 3.56 10.53 -3.14
N VAL A 296 4.26 11.18 -4.08
CA VAL A 296 5.48 10.65 -4.71
C VAL A 296 6.54 11.74 -4.67
N ASN A 297 7.76 11.39 -4.32
CA ASN A 297 8.95 12.25 -4.42
C ASN A 297 10.21 11.42 -4.64
N ASN A 298 11.40 12.05 -4.55
CA ASN A 298 12.68 11.35 -4.72
C ASN A 298 12.95 10.29 -3.65
N LEU A 299 12.23 10.31 -2.53
CA LEU A 299 12.38 9.35 -1.44
C LEU A 299 11.53 8.09 -1.65
N GLY A 300 10.45 8.16 -2.45
CA GLY A 300 9.59 7.02 -2.73
C GLY A 300 8.14 7.38 -3.00
N VAL A 301 7.27 6.38 -2.82
CA VAL A 301 5.81 6.47 -2.94
C VAL A 301 5.21 6.29 -1.56
N PHE A 302 4.34 7.21 -1.18
CA PHE A 302 3.68 7.29 0.13
C PHE A 302 2.17 7.19 -0.11
N PRO A 303 1.55 6.02 0.07
CA PRO A 303 0.11 5.86 -0.12
C PRO A 303 -0.70 6.67 0.90
N MET A 304 -2.02 6.77 0.68
CA MET A 304 -2.93 7.36 1.67
C MET A 304 -2.70 6.74 3.05
N GLY A 305 -2.83 7.54 4.11
CA GLY A 305 -2.47 7.16 5.48
C GLY A 305 -1.02 7.51 5.84
N ASP A 306 -0.11 7.47 4.89
CA ASP A 306 1.30 7.77 5.11
C ASP A 306 1.61 9.27 5.09
N GLY A 307 2.81 9.60 5.61
CA GLY A 307 3.33 10.95 5.62
C GLY A 307 4.65 11.09 4.86
N THR A 308 4.83 12.21 4.17
CA THR A 308 6.09 12.55 3.51
C THR A 308 6.49 14.00 3.74
N VAL A 309 7.74 14.32 3.41
CA VAL A 309 8.28 15.68 3.50
C VAL A 309 7.94 16.46 2.23
N MET A 310 7.49 17.69 2.40
CA MET A 310 7.31 18.62 1.29
C MET A 310 8.65 19.01 0.68
N SER A 311 8.79 18.82 -0.63
CA SER A 311 9.95 19.21 -1.41
C SER A 311 9.53 19.71 -2.78
N GLY A 312 10.43 20.31 -3.52
CA GLY A 312 10.16 20.77 -4.92
C GLY A 312 9.75 19.63 -5.87
N ASN A 313 10.02 18.37 -5.47
CA ASN A 313 9.70 17.17 -6.26
C ASN A 313 8.51 16.37 -5.71
N THR A 314 7.97 16.76 -4.55
CA THR A 314 6.79 16.08 -3.98
C THR A 314 5.57 16.35 -4.87
N ARG A 315 4.86 15.29 -5.24
CA ARG A 315 3.60 15.33 -5.98
C ARG A 315 2.56 14.52 -5.24
N VAL A 316 1.38 15.07 -5.07
CA VAL A 316 0.18 14.32 -4.68
C VAL A 316 -0.44 13.77 -5.95
N VAL A 317 -0.70 12.47 -5.98
CA VAL A 317 -1.15 11.75 -7.18
C VAL A 317 -2.38 10.92 -6.84
N GLY A 318 -3.41 11.01 -7.68
CA GLY A 318 -4.58 10.15 -7.65
C GLY A 318 -4.77 9.45 -8.98
N LEU A 319 -5.09 8.16 -8.94
CA LEU A 319 -5.36 7.32 -10.11
C LEU A 319 -6.68 6.57 -9.90
N THR A 320 -7.52 6.55 -10.91
CA THR A 320 -8.79 5.82 -10.92
C THR A 320 -8.86 4.84 -12.09
N PRO A 321 -9.47 3.65 -11.90
CA PRO A 321 -9.61 2.65 -12.97
C PRO A 321 -10.60 3.06 -14.08
N LEU A 322 -11.36 4.13 -13.85
CA LEU A 322 -12.35 4.68 -14.78
C LEU A 322 -12.22 6.21 -14.80
N PRO A 323 -12.43 6.91 -15.94
CA PRO A 323 -12.49 8.37 -15.96
C PRO A 323 -13.57 8.90 -15.01
N ALA A 324 -13.19 9.83 -14.14
CA ALA A 324 -14.04 10.42 -13.11
C ALA A 324 -13.80 11.93 -12.98
N LYS A 325 -14.70 12.63 -12.31
CA LYS A 325 -14.45 14.00 -11.81
C LYS A 325 -13.67 13.86 -10.51
N LEU A 326 -12.43 14.30 -10.50
CA LEU A 326 -11.50 14.19 -9.38
C LEU A 326 -11.38 15.54 -8.67
N LYS A 327 -11.54 15.55 -7.34
CA LYS A 327 -11.39 16.74 -6.50
C LYS A 327 -10.35 16.45 -5.43
N LEU A 328 -9.24 17.18 -5.44
CA LEU A 328 -8.25 17.15 -4.37
C LEU A 328 -8.60 18.20 -3.33
N ILE A 329 -8.73 17.75 -2.09
CA ILE A 329 -9.14 18.57 -0.96
C ILE A 329 -7.98 18.73 0.01
N HIS A 330 -7.77 19.95 0.49
CA HIS A 330 -6.81 20.33 1.51
C HIS A 330 -7.45 21.31 2.48
N HIS A 331 -7.44 21.01 3.76
CA HIS A 331 -8.10 21.79 4.82
C HIS A 331 -9.58 22.09 4.54
N GLY A 332 -10.30 21.17 3.92
CA GLY A 332 -11.72 21.32 3.58
C GLY A 332 -12.00 22.07 2.27
N GLU A 333 -10.96 22.58 1.61
CA GLU A 333 -11.08 23.34 0.37
C GLU A 333 -10.61 22.51 -0.84
N VAL A 334 -11.30 22.63 -1.97
CA VAL A 334 -10.87 22.00 -3.23
C VAL A 334 -9.71 22.80 -3.81
N VAL A 335 -8.50 22.22 -3.77
CA VAL A 335 -7.27 22.86 -4.28
C VAL A 335 -6.93 22.49 -5.71
N LYS A 336 -7.53 21.43 -6.25
CA LYS A 336 -7.37 20.98 -7.63
C LYS A 336 -8.55 20.15 -8.07
N GLU A 337 -9.01 20.36 -9.30
CA GLU A 337 -9.97 19.51 -10.00
C GLU A 337 -9.37 18.98 -11.30
N ALA A 338 -9.84 17.79 -11.71
CA ALA A 338 -9.52 17.19 -12.99
C ALA A 338 -10.66 16.28 -13.45
N VAL A 339 -10.78 16.05 -14.74
CA VAL A 339 -11.65 15.04 -15.33
C VAL A 339 -10.78 14.04 -16.07
N GLY A 340 -10.88 12.76 -15.72
CA GLY A 340 -10.05 11.70 -16.30
C GLY A 340 -9.69 10.63 -15.28
N THR A 341 -8.66 9.85 -15.59
CA THR A 341 -8.18 8.73 -14.76
C THR A 341 -7.02 9.11 -13.83
N ASN A 342 -6.53 10.34 -13.89
CA ASN A 342 -5.41 10.78 -13.05
C ASN A 342 -5.52 12.25 -12.65
N LEU A 343 -4.99 12.55 -11.46
CA LEU A 343 -4.78 13.89 -10.96
C LEU A 343 -3.38 13.97 -10.37
N THR A 344 -2.62 14.99 -10.74
CA THR A 344 -1.31 15.28 -10.14
C THR A 344 -1.27 16.73 -9.66
N PHE A 345 -0.77 16.93 -8.44
CA PHE A 345 -0.70 18.24 -7.80
C PHE A 345 0.65 18.44 -7.09
N LEU A 346 1.22 19.63 -7.20
CA LEU A 346 2.41 20.06 -6.46
C LEU A 346 1.95 20.74 -5.17
N PRO A 347 2.09 20.14 -3.99
CA PRO A 347 1.69 20.76 -2.74
C PRO A 347 2.55 21.99 -2.44
N THR A 348 1.88 23.08 -2.08
CA THR A 348 2.52 24.36 -1.72
C THR A 348 2.44 24.65 -0.22
N GLN A 349 1.63 23.87 0.51
CA GLN A 349 1.44 24.00 1.95
C GLN A 349 1.49 22.59 2.60
N PRO A 350 1.99 22.48 3.83
CA PRO A 350 1.89 21.24 4.59
C PRO A 350 0.45 20.99 5.03
N GLY A 351 0.09 19.73 5.25
CA GLY A 351 -1.21 19.32 5.75
C GLY A 351 -1.67 17.97 5.17
N ALA A 352 -2.92 17.64 5.46
CA ALA A 352 -3.59 16.46 4.93
C ALA A 352 -4.21 16.78 3.57
N TYR A 353 -3.93 15.93 2.59
CA TYR A 353 -4.53 15.98 1.25
C TYR A 353 -5.35 14.72 1.04
N ARG A 354 -6.63 14.85 0.66
CA ARG A 354 -7.52 13.72 0.32
C ARG A 354 -8.15 13.91 -1.05
N LEU A 355 -8.58 12.82 -1.67
CA LEU A 355 -9.17 12.81 -3.00
C LEU A 355 -10.61 12.34 -2.95
N GLU A 356 -11.48 12.99 -3.70
CA GLU A 356 -12.83 12.51 -4.03
C GLU A 356 -12.90 12.24 -5.53
N ALA A 357 -13.50 11.09 -5.90
CA ALA A 357 -13.82 10.76 -7.28
C ALA A 357 -15.34 10.63 -7.44
N TRP A 358 -15.87 11.24 -8.50
CA TRP A 358 -17.30 11.32 -8.79
C TRP A 358 -17.59 10.82 -10.20
N LEU A 359 -18.64 10.03 -10.36
CA LEU A 359 -19.12 9.56 -11.66
C LEU A 359 -20.42 10.28 -12.03
N THR A 360 -20.56 10.65 -13.29
CA THR A 360 -21.80 11.24 -13.81
C THR A 360 -22.69 10.13 -14.35
N VAL A 361 -23.89 9.98 -13.80
CA VAL A 361 -24.90 9.01 -14.24
C VAL A 361 -26.22 9.72 -14.47
N ASP A 362 -26.80 9.57 -15.65
CA ASP A 362 -28.06 10.20 -16.05
C ASP A 362 -28.12 11.72 -15.73
N GLY A 363 -27.00 12.43 -15.96
CA GLY A 363 -26.88 13.88 -15.71
C GLY A 363 -26.63 14.27 -14.26
N GLU A 364 -26.59 13.33 -13.31
CA GLU A 364 -26.27 13.56 -11.91
C GLU A 364 -24.84 13.14 -11.59
N ASP A 365 -24.11 13.97 -10.80
CA ASP A 365 -22.82 13.61 -10.26
C ASP A 365 -22.99 12.83 -8.95
N ARG A 366 -22.59 11.56 -8.95
CA ARG A 366 -22.66 10.69 -7.79
C ARG A 366 -21.27 10.43 -7.21
N PRO A 367 -21.11 10.50 -5.88
CA PRO A 367 -19.84 10.16 -5.26
C PRO A 367 -19.53 8.68 -5.51
N TRP A 368 -18.25 8.42 -5.85
CA TRP A 368 -17.79 7.07 -6.10
C TRP A 368 -16.73 6.65 -5.08
N ILE A 369 -15.68 7.46 -4.90
CA ILE A 369 -14.56 7.11 -4.00
C ILE A 369 -14.22 8.32 -3.12
N TYR A 370 -13.96 8.05 -1.84
CA TYR A 370 -13.37 8.97 -0.87
C TYR A 370 -12.08 8.37 -0.32
N SER A 371 -10.92 8.95 -0.64
CA SER A 371 -9.66 8.50 -0.06
C SER A 371 -9.49 8.99 1.38
N ASN A 372 -8.78 8.24 2.22
CA ASN A 372 -8.10 8.82 3.35
C ASN A 372 -6.95 9.72 2.88
N PRO A 373 -6.45 10.64 3.71
CA PRO A 373 -5.43 11.58 3.28
C PRO A 373 -4.04 10.98 3.18
N VAL A 374 -3.20 11.60 2.36
CA VAL A 374 -1.75 11.56 2.52
C VAL A 374 -1.30 12.82 3.27
N TYR A 375 -0.35 12.69 4.17
CA TYR A 375 0.12 13.79 4.99
C TYR A 375 1.43 14.36 4.45
N VAL A 376 1.42 15.63 4.02
CA VAL A 376 2.62 16.34 3.55
C VAL A 376 3.06 17.29 4.67
N ARG A 377 4.23 17.05 5.27
CA ARG A 377 4.76 17.90 6.34
C ARG A 377 5.85 18.84 5.86
N ALA A 378 6.03 19.94 6.56
CA ALA A 378 7.17 20.83 6.32
C ALA A 378 8.49 20.10 6.58
N PRO A 379 9.56 20.38 5.81
CA PRO A 379 10.87 19.82 6.07
C PRO A 379 11.43 20.29 7.44
N SER A 380 12.10 19.38 8.14
CA SER A 380 12.79 19.68 9.40
C SER A 380 14.26 19.27 9.31
N LEU A 381 15.12 19.83 10.18
CA LEU A 381 16.53 19.45 10.23
C LEU A 381 16.75 17.99 10.66
N SER A 382 15.79 17.39 11.38
CA SER A 382 15.84 15.98 11.77
C SER A 382 15.67 15.01 10.60
N ASP A 383 15.21 15.47 9.43
CA ASP A 383 15.08 14.65 8.23
C ASP A 383 16.43 14.36 7.55
N LEU A 384 17.50 15.00 8.03
CA LEU A 384 18.86 14.90 7.46
C LEU A 384 19.77 13.99 8.31
N ARG A 385 19.32 12.78 8.63
CA ARG A 385 20.17 11.77 9.30
C ARG A 385 21.17 11.15 8.31
N PHE A 386 22.24 11.87 8.01
CA PHE A 386 23.34 11.28 7.25
C PHE A 386 24.22 10.42 8.16
N PRO A 387 24.65 9.22 7.71
CA PRO A 387 25.56 8.40 8.47
C PRO A 387 26.93 9.08 8.62
N SER A 388 27.57 8.89 9.77
CA SER A 388 28.92 9.41 10.01
C SER A 388 29.91 8.87 8.95
N ARG A 389 30.75 9.74 8.46
CA ARG A 389 31.89 9.39 7.57
C ARG A 389 33.18 9.16 8.34
N GLU A 390 33.17 9.21 9.65
CA GLU A 390 34.30 8.90 10.48
C GLU A 390 34.56 7.39 10.53
N LEU A 391 35.83 7.02 10.40
CA LEU A 391 36.22 5.62 10.48
C LEU A 391 36.34 5.19 11.94
N SER A 392 35.81 4.00 12.22
CA SER A 392 35.98 3.38 13.54
C SER A 392 37.46 3.05 13.79
N PRO A 393 37.99 3.19 15.04
CA PRO A 393 39.40 2.95 15.35
C PRO A 393 39.89 1.53 15.00
N ASN A 394 38.98 0.55 15.02
CA ASN A 394 39.28 -0.85 14.72
C ASN A 394 39.06 -1.23 13.24
N VAL A 395 38.88 -0.24 12.36
CA VAL A 395 38.71 -0.45 10.90
C VAL A 395 39.91 0.17 10.16
N GLU A 396 40.47 -0.57 9.22
CA GLU A 396 41.44 -0.12 8.24
C GLU A 396 40.81 -0.05 6.86
N VAL A 397 41.16 0.95 6.05
CA VAL A 397 40.60 1.07 4.69
C VAL A 397 41.70 1.06 3.65
N ARG A 398 41.55 0.24 2.63
CA ARG A 398 42.40 0.22 1.44
C ARG A 398 41.55 0.64 0.25
N LYS A 399 41.91 1.71 -0.41
CA LYS A 399 41.13 2.30 -1.49
C LYS A 399 41.76 2.09 -2.84
N ASP A 400 40.94 2.20 -3.89
CA ASP A 400 41.35 2.30 -5.27
C ASP A 400 42.17 1.11 -5.80
N ILE A 401 41.87 -0.09 -5.29
CA ILE A 401 42.52 -1.33 -5.70
C ILE A 401 41.99 -1.78 -7.07
N ASP A 402 42.89 -1.94 -8.05
CA ASP A 402 42.52 -2.45 -9.37
C ASP A 402 42.18 -3.95 -9.31
N TYR A 403 40.96 -4.35 -9.75
CA TYR A 403 40.56 -5.75 -9.78
C TYR A 403 40.67 -6.39 -11.17
N THR A 404 40.98 -5.62 -12.22
CA THR A 404 41.26 -6.12 -13.57
C THR A 404 42.73 -5.93 -13.92
N ARG A 405 43.34 -6.91 -14.60
CA ARG A 405 44.66 -6.78 -15.20
C ARG A 405 44.51 -6.48 -16.70
N GLY A 406 45.08 -5.39 -17.18
CA GLY A 406 45.05 -5.00 -18.59
C GLY A 406 44.35 -3.66 -18.83
N SER A 407 44.40 -3.14 -20.05
CA SER A 407 43.93 -1.81 -20.41
C SER A 407 42.44 -1.63 -20.10
N PRO A 408 42.07 -0.86 -19.10
CA PRO A 408 40.66 -0.67 -18.77
C PRO A 408 40.05 0.35 -19.70
N THR A 409 38.91 0.03 -20.25
CA THR A 409 38.06 0.99 -20.99
C THR A 409 37.52 2.09 -20.06
N ASP A 410 37.58 1.88 -18.75
CA ASP A 410 37.22 2.86 -17.72
C ASP A 410 37.99 2.58 -16.42
N ALA A 411 39.19 3.18 -16.30
CA ALA A 411 40.13 2.97 -15.20
C ALA A 411 39.55 3.29 -13.81
N ASN A 412 38.55 4.21 -13.72
CA ASN A 412 37.94 4.58 -12.46
C ASN A 412 36.87 3.56 -12.01
N LYS A 413 36.32 2.79 -12.93
CA LYS A 413 35.23 1.83 -12.66
C LYS A 413 35.73 0.40 -12.39
N HIS A 414 36.98 0.08 -12.74
CA HIS A 414 37.59 -1.22 -12.44
C HIS A 414 38.36 -1.24 -11.12
N LYS A 415 37.88 -0.52 -10.12
CA LYS A 415 38.45 -0.40 -8.79
C LYS A 415 37.53 -0.83 -7.68
N LEU A 416 38.07 -1.30 -6.58
CA LEU A 416 37.36 -1.63 -5.37
C LEU A 416 38.02 -0.99 -4.14
N ASP A 417 37.21 -0.81 -3.10
CA ASP A 417 37.66 -0.40 -1.78
C ASP A 417 37.46 -1.56 -0.79
N LEU A 418 38.44 -1.75 0.12
CA LEU A 418 38.38 -2.73 1.20
C LEU A 418 38.24 -2.03 2.55
N TYR A 419 37.34 -2.54 3.37
CA TYR A 419 37.17 -2.13 4.77
C TYR A 419 37.48 -3.36 5.63
N LEU A 420 38.59 -3.28 6.37
CA LEU A 420 39.26 -4.40 7.03
C LEU A 420 39.06 -4.31 8.55
N PRO A 421 38.47 -5.33 9.20
CA PRO A 421 38.46 -5.42 10.66
C PRO A 421 39.90 -5.71 11.18
N LYS A 422 40.41 -4.92 12.14
CA LYS A 422 41.74 -5.12 12.69
C LYS A 422 41.84 -6.32 13.63
N ASP A 423 40.73 -6.65 14.32
CA ASP A 423 40.74 -7.57 15.46
C ASP A 423 40.26 -8.99 15.12
N ARG A 424 39.82 -9.25 13.89
CA ARG A 424 39.26 -10.55 13.49
C ARG A 424 39.85 -11.07 12.18
N ARG A 425 40.63 -12.13 12.28
CA ARG A 425 41.22 -12.82 11.11
C ARG A 425 41.26 -14.33 11.35
N PRO A 426 40.80 -15.16 10.38
CA PRO A 426 40.18 -14.80 9.10
C PRO A 426 38.74 -14.30 9.30
N ALA A 427 38.37 -13.21 8.62
CA ALA A 427 37.08 -12.58 8.68
C ALA A 427 36.16 -13.08 7.56
N PRO A 428 34.84 -13.21 7.80
CA PRO A 428 33.88 -13.38 6.68
C PRO A 428 33.95 -12.17 5.75
N VAL A 429 33.70 -12.39 4.47
CA VAL A 429 33.82 -11.36 3.43
C VAL A 429 32.44 -11.03 2.88
N PHE A 430 32.11 -9.75 2.83
CA PHE A 430 30.90 -9.23 2.24
C PHE A 430 31.22 -8.32 1.05
N ILE A 431 30.93 -8.78 -0.17
CA ILE A 431 31.06 -7.97 -1.38
C ILE A 431 29.75 -7.21 -1.56
N PHE A 432 29.79 -5.88 -1.38
CA PHE A 432 28.62 -5.02 -1.53
C PHE A 432 28.66 -4.28 -2.86
N ILE A 433 27.68 -4.53 -3.73
CA ILE A 433 27.51 -3.98 -5.07
C ILE A 433 26.56 -2.79 -4.99
N HIS A 434 27.03 -1.61 -5.44
CA HIS A 434 26.23 -0.39 -5.36
C HIS A 434 25.02 -0.37 -6.29
N GLY A 435 23.99 0.43 -5.92
CA GLY A 435 22.83 0.73 -6.74
C GLY A 435 23.10 1.84 -7.78
N GLY A 436 22.02 2.45 -8.29
CA GLY A 436 22.07 3.59 -9.21
C GLY A 436 21.58 3.26 -10.61
N ALA A 437 20.60 2.35 -10.74
CA ALA A 437 19.95 1.97 -11.99
C ALA A 437 20.94 1.60 -13.11
N TRP A 438 22.08 1.01 -12.77
CA TRP A 438 23.20 0.62 -13.67
C TRP A 438 23.81 1.80 -14.45
N ARG A 439 23.40 3.05 -14.15
CA ARG A 439 23.80 4.30 -14.84
C ARG A 439 24.60 5.26 -13.97
N SER A 440 24.54 5.10 -12.65
CA SER A 440 25.21 5.95 -11.66
C SER A 440 25.72 5.13 -10.50
N GLY A 441 26.39 5.78 -9.57
CA GLY A 441 26.98 5.15 -8.39
C GLY A 441 28.48 4.96 -8.51
N ASP A 442 29.10 4.89 -7.32
CA ASP A 442 30.55 4.69 -7.19
C ASP A 442 30.87 4.18 -5.78
N ARG A 443 31.92 3.32 -5.65
CA ARG A 443 32.40 2.75 -4.37
C ARG A 443 32.64 3.79 -3.28
N SER A 444 33.10 4.99 -3.65
CA SER A 444 33.44 6.05 -2.71
C SER A 444 32.26 6.57 -1.89
N GLN A 445 31.03 6.29 -2.32
CA GLN A 445 29.80 6.67 -1.62
C GLN A 445 29.50 5.77 -0.41
N TYR A 446 30.13 4.59 -0.33
CA TYR A 446 29.76 3.53 0.61
C TYR A 446 30.73 3.38 1.81
N LEU A 447 31.52 4.42 2.12
CA LEU A 447 32.39 4.42 3.29
C LEU A 447 31.61 4.14 4.60
N PRO A 448 30.46 4.78 4.87
CA PRO A 448 29.71 4.48 6.11
C PRO A 448 29.27 3.03 6.21
N LEU A 449 28.83 2.43 5.10
CA LEU A 449 28.40 1.03 5.03
C LEU A 449 29.61 0.09 5.27
N GLY A 450 30.70 0.31 4.55
CA GLY A 450 31.91 -0.50 4.71
C GLY A 450 32.45 -0.46 6.14
N ASN A 451 32.50 0.74 6.75
CA ASN A 451 32.88 0.94 8.15
C ASN A 451 31.91 0.19 9.11
N ARG A 452 30.61 0.24 8.86
CA ARG A 452 29.58 -0.43 9.68
C ARG A 452 29.81 -1.94 9.77
N PHE A 453 29.99 -2.61 8.65
CA PHE A 453 30.19 -4.06 8.63
C PHE A 453 31.61 -4.45 9.10
N ALA A 454 32.62 -3.67 8.76
CA ALA A 454 33.98 -3.95 9.19
C ALA A 454 34.14 -3.87 10.71
N ARG A 455 33.54 -2.89 11.38
CA ARG A 455 33.59 -2.81 12.85
C ARG A 455 32.88 -3.99 13.55
N GLU A 456 31.99 -4.67 12.87
CA GLU A 456 31.32 -5.91 13.33
C GLU A 456 32.12 -7.19 12.98
N GLY A 457 33.33 -7.02 12.45
CA GLY A 457 34.23 -8.11 12.12
C GLY A 457 34.00 -8.76 10.76
N ILE A 458 33.32 -8.08 9.81
CA ILE A 458 33.09 -8.54 8.45
C ILE A 458 33.94 -7.70 7.49
N LEU A 459 34.88 -8.33 6.80
CA LEU A 459 35.65 -7.67 5.76
C LEU A 459 34.73 -7.28 4.61
N THR A 460 34.64 -5.98 4.31
CA THR A 460 33.70 -5.49 3.29
C THR A 460 34.47 -5.05 2.06
N VAL A 461 34.04 -5.55 0.90
CA VAL A 461 34.57 -5.23 -0.43
C VAL A 461 33.52 -4.43 -1.19
N VAL A 462 33.87 -3.25 -1.66
CA VAL A 462 32.93 -2.41 -2.43
C VAL A 462 33.53 -2.12 -3.81
N PRO A 463 33.13 -2.84 -4.85
CA PRO A 463 33.57 -2.58 -6.23
C PRO A 463 32.73 -1.48 -6.88
N SER A 464 33.38 -0.66 -7.74
CA SER A 464 32.70 0.05 -8.81
C SER A 464 32.64 -0.84 -10.06
N TYR A 465 31.70 -0.56 -10.94
CA TYR A 465 31.52 -1.26 -12.23
C TYR A 465 31.16 -0.27 -13.33
N ARG A 466 31.37 -0.61 -14.59
CA ARG A 466 31.07 0.23 -15.74
C ARG A 466 29.57 0.52 -15.84
N LEU A 467 29.22 1.72 -16.28
CA LEU A 467 27.87 2.26 -16.25
C LEU A 467 27.31 2.45 -17.67
N ALA A 468 26.01 2.20 -17.80
CA ALA A 468 25.24 2.56 -18.99
C ALA A 468 25.00 4.08 -19.04
N PRO A 469 24.66 4.67 -20.19
CA PRO A 469 24.51 4.01 -21.51
C PRO A 469 25.82 3.74 -22.23
N ARG A 470 26.97 4.27 -21.75
CA ARG A 470 28.27 4.09 -22.41
C ARG A 470 28.67 2.61 -22.46
N ASN A 471 28.37 1.87 -21.43
CA ASN A 471 28.63 0.45 -21.34
C ASN A 471 27.31 -0.27 -20.98
N PRO A 472 26.51 -0.69 -21.96
CA PRO A 472 25.26 -1.42 -21.68
C PRO A 472 25.53 -2.84 -21.17
N HIS A 473 24.48 -3.50 -20.68
CA HIS A 473 24.53 -4.93 -20.32
C HIS A 473 25.13 -5.77 -21.48
N PRO A 474 26.05 -6.70 -21.17
CA PRO A 474 26.40 -7.28 -19.87
C PRO A 474 27.62 -6.68 -19.16
N ALA A 475 28.08 -5.48 -19.51
CA ALA A 475 29.31 -4.90 -18.95
C ALA A 475 29.33 -4.87 -17.41
N GLN A 476 28.21 -4.52 -16.78
CA GLN A 476 28.09 -4.40 -15.33
C GLN A 476 28.31 -5.73 -14.63
N ILE A 477 27.64 -6.78 -15.07
CA ILE A 477 27.74 -8.11 -14.45
C ILE A 477 29.08 -8.77 -14.75
N GLN A 478 29.71 -8.50 -15.90
CA GLN A 478 31.08 -8.94 -16.20
C GLN A 478 32.09 -8.33 -15.22
N ASP A 479 31.94 -7.04 -14.91
CA ASP A 479 32.80 -6.34 -13.98
C ASP A 479 32.61 -6.86 -12.55
N VAL A 480 31.36 -7.11 -12.14
CA VAL A 480 31.06 -7.70 -10.82
C VAL A 480 31.65 -9.12 -10.72
N ALA A 481 31.56 -9.93 -11.77
CA ALA A 481 32.20 -11.25 -11.79
C ALA A 481 33.75 -11.16 -11.72
N ALA A 482 34.35 -10.18 -12.37
CA ALA A 482 35.79 -9.92 -12.27
C ALA A 482 36.21 -9.48 -10.87
N ALA A 483 35.44 -8.61 -10.22
CA ALA A 483 35.66 -8.18 -8.83
C ALA A 483 35.52 -9.36 -7.85
N PHE A 484 34.51 -10.21 -8.03
CA PHE A 484 34.37 -11.45 -7.26
C PHE A 484 35.58 -12.38 -7.46
N ALA A 485 36.04 -12.56 -8.70
CA ALA A 485 37.19 -13.39 -9.01
C ALA A 485 38.48 -12.83 -8.42
N TRP A 486 38.65 -11.52 -8.41
CA TRP A 486 39.77 -10.86 -7.69
C TRP A 486 39.70 -11.15 -6.18
N THR A 487 38.51 -11.00 -5.58
CA THR A 487 38.28 -11.27 -4.16
C THR A 487 38.68 -12.72 -3.81
N MET A 488 38.23 -13.70 -4.59
CA MET A 488 38.59 -15.11 -4.40
C MET A 488 40.10 -15.35 -4.43
N ARG A 489 40.83 -14.62 -5.26
CA ARG A 489 42.29 -14.82 -5.40
C ARG A 489 43.13 -14.09 -4.37
N GLN A 490 42.67 -12.91 -3.91
CA GLN A 490 43.53 -11.98 -3.18
C GLN A 490 43.09 -11.72 -1.73
N ILE A 491 41.83 -11.99 -1.37
CA ILE A 491 41.26 -11.50 -0.10
C ILE A 491 41.91 -12.12 1.14
N SER A 492 42.51 -13.31 1.03
CA SER A 492 43.24 -13.96 2.11
C SER A 492 44.48 -13.15 2.54
N GLU A 493 45.13 -12.42 1.63
CA GLU A 493 46.26 -11.54 1.92
C GLU A 493 45.81 -10.35 2.81
N TYR A 494 44.54 -10.01 2.76
CA TYR A 494 43.92 -8.96 3.56
C TYR A 494 43.19 -9.51 4.81
N GLY A 495 43.32 -10.81 5.07
CA GLY A 495 42.75 -11.45 6.26
C GLY A 495 41.26 -11.90 6.08
N GLY A 496 40.79 -12.01 4.84
CA GLY A 496 39.46 -12.55 4.53
C GLY A 496 39.45 -14.07 4.39
N ASP A 497 38.34 -14.69 4.71
CA ASP A 497 38.07 -16.13 4.55
C ASP A 497 37.40 -16.42 3.22
N THR A 498 38.14 -17.04 2.31
CA THR A 498 37.61 -17.40 0.96
C THR A 498 36.50 -18.44 0.96
N ASN A 499 36.29 -19.15 2.07
CA ASN A 499 35.17 -20.09 2.24
C ASN A 499 33.90 -19.43 2.77
N ARG A 500 33.98 -18.15 3.15
CA ARG A 500 32.86 -17.39 3.72
C ARG A 500 32.69 -16.05 3.01
N ILE A 501 32.50 -16.12 1.67
CA ILE A 501 32.25 -14.95 0.84
C ILE A 501 30.75 -14.84 0.56
N TYR A 502 30.19 -13.71 0.94
CA TYR A 502 28.80 -13.32 0.69
C TYR A 502 28.77 -12.20 -0.35
N VAL A 503 27.81 -12.24 -1.25
CA VAL A 503 27.62 -11.22 -2.28
C VAL A 503 26.27 -10.53 -2.03
N GLY A 504 26.26 -9.22 -2.06
CA GLY A 504 25.01 -8.50 -1.91
C GLY A 504 25.05 -7.12 -2.52
N GLY A 505 23.92 -6.46 -2.54
CA GLY A 505 23.82 -5.11 -3.05
C GLY A 505 22.39 -4.58 -2.97
N HIS A 506 22.26 -3.31 -3.30
CA HIS A 506 20.99 -2.59 -3.26
C HIS A 506 20.51 -2.25 -4.67
N SER A 507 19.19 -2.35 -4.93
CA SER A 507 18.58 -1.95 -6.21
C SER A 507 19.24 -2.65 -7.41
N ALA A 508 19.85 -1.91 -8.33
CA ALA A 508 20.66 -2.45 -9.42
C ALA A 508 21.79 -3.37 -8.93
N GLY A 509 22.36 -3.09 -7.75
CA GLY A 509 23.38 -3.96 -7.12
C GLY A 509 22.78 -5.26 -6.60
N GLY A 510 21.57 -5.23 -6.06
CA GLY A 510 20.82 -6.43 -5.66
C GLY A 510 20.48 -7.33 -6.86
N HIS A 511 20.10 -6.73 -7.98
CA HIS A 511 19.95 -7.43 -9.25
C HIS A 511 21.26 -8.11 -9.67
N LEU A 512 22.38 -7.38 -9.68
CA LEU A 512 23.67 -7.92 -10.10
C LEU A 512 24.17 -9.04 -9.17
N ALA A 513 23.94 -8.93 -7.87
CA ALA A 513 24.25 -9.98 -6.90
C ALA A 513 23.44 -11.26 -7.16
N ALA A 514 22.14 -11.13 -7.37
CA ALA A 514 21.28 -12.25 -7.67
C ALA A 514 21.60 -12.89 -9.03
N LEU A 515 21.89 -12.09 -10.07
CA LEU A 515 22.24 -12.59 -11.39
C LEU A 515 23.60 -13.31 -11.36
N LEU A 516 24.60 -12.78 -10.64
CA LEU A 516 25.91 -13.44 -10.48
C LEU A 516 25.78 -14.83 -9.84
N THR A 517 24.87 -14.95 -8.88
CA THR A 517 24.64 -16.20 -8.15
C THR A 517 23.89 -17.24 -8.99
N LEU A 518 22.92 -16.81 -9.79
CA LEU A 518 22.01 -17.72 -10.48
C LEU A 518 22.41 -18.02 -11.93
N ASP A 519 23.09 -17.11 -12.61
CA ASP A 519 23.66 -17.35 -13.94
C ASP A 519 25.15 -17.70 -13.83
N GLU A 520 25.42 -19.01 -13.80
CA GLU A 520 26.77 -19.55 -13.66
C GLU A 520 27.75 -19.12 -14.77
N GLY A 521 27.23 -18.69 -15.93
CA GLY A 521 28.03 -18.32 -17.09
C GLY A 521 29.05 -17.23 -16.80
N TYR A 522 28.69 -16.26 -15.96
CA TYR A 522 29.57 -15.16 -15.59
C TYR A 522 30.75 -15.60 -14.70
N LEU A 523 30.51 -16.51 -13.75
CA LEU A 523 31.57 -17.05 -12.89
C LEU A 523 32.44 -18.07 -13.63
N LYS A 524 31.87 -18.89 -14.51
CA LYS A 524 32.63 -19.83 -15.35
C LYS A 524 33.69 -19.15 -16.19
N ALA A 525 33.46 -17.93 -16.67
CA ALA A 525 34.43 -17.14 -17.40
C ALA A 525 35.73 -16.86 -16.60
N HIS A 526 35.66 -17.01 -15.27
CA HIS A 526 36.78 -16.84 -14.33
C HIS A 526 37.21 -18.16 -13.67
N HIS A 527 36.78 -19.31 -14.18
CA HIS A 527 37.00 -20.65 -13.61
C HIS A 527 36.44 -20.82 -12.19
N LEU A 528 35.34 -20.12 -11.90
CA LEU A 528 34.60 -20.16 -10.64
C LEU A 528 33.18 -20.68 -10.85
N SER A 529 32.49 -20.94 -9.75
CA SER A 529 31.10 -21.41 -9.77
C SER A 529 30.26 -20.70 -8.70
N PRO A 530 28.92 -20.75 -8.78
CA PRO A 530 28.04 -20.27 -7.71
C PRO A 530 28.32 -20.88 -6.33
N GLY A 531 28.89 -22.10 -6.26
CA GLY A 531 29.31 -22.75 -5.03
C GLY A 531 30.42 -22.02 -4.25
N ASN A 532 31.10 -21.06 -4.88
CA ASN A 532 32.07 -20.18 -4.23
C ASN A 532 31.39 -19.03 -3.46
N ILE A 533 30.09 -18.82 -3.65
CA ILE A 533 29.27 -17.81 -2.93
C ILE A 533 28.60 -18.52 -1.75
N ARG A 534 28.82 -18.05 -0.53
CA ARG A 534 28.23 -18.63 0.69
C ARG A 534 26.77 -18.23 0.90
N GLY A 535 26.37 -17.05 0.44
CA GLY A 535 25.02 -16.52 0.50
C GLY A 535 24.88 -15.22 -0.28
N THR A 536 23.66 -14.91 -0.68
CA THR A 536 23.35 -13.73 -1.50
C THR A 536 22.34 -12.82 -0.79
N ILE A 537 22.63 -11.50 -0.81
CA ILE A 537 21.83 -10.47 -0.12
C ILE A 537 21.35 -9.47 -1.16
N ALA A 538 20.05 -9.43 -1.40
CA ALA A 538 19.44 -8.56 -2.40
C ALA A 538 18.49 -7.57 -1.73
N LEU A 539 18.96 -6.32 -1.54
CA LEU A 539 18.22 -5.25 -0.89
C LEU A 539 17.45 -4.47 -1.93
N SER A 540 16.13 -4.43 -1.82
CA SER A 540 15.23 -3.74 -2.77
C SER A 540 15.61 -4.00 -4.23
N GLY A 541 15.92 -5.26 -4.55
CA GLY A 541 16.50 -5.69 -5.84
C GLY A 541 15.49 -5.73 -6.97
N VAL A 542 16.02 -5.74 -8.21
CA VAL A 542 15.23 -5.95 -9.44
C VAL A 542 15.42 -7.39 -9.89
N PHE A 543 14.35 -8.17 -10.03
CA PHE A 543 14.45 -9.60 -10.35
C PHE A 543 13.84 -9.98 -11.69
N ASP A 544 12.95 -9.13 -12.23
CA ASP A 544 12.36 -9.27 -13.55
C ASP A 544 12.45 -7.96 -14.35
N LEU A 545 13.07 -8.03 -15.51
CA LEU A 545 13.23 -6.94 -16.47
C LEU A 545 12.44 -7.20 -17.76
N ALA A 546 11.73 -8.34 -17.85
CA ALA A 546 11.09 -8.76 -19.08
C ALA A 546 9.94 -7.85 -19.51
N ASP A 547 9.23 -7.25 -18.53
CA ASP A 547 8.12 -6.36 -18.79
C ASP A 547 8.52 -4.87 -18.66
N GLY A 548 8.12 -4.08 -19.67
CA GLY A 548 8.39 -2.64 -19.75
C GLY A 548 9.72 -2.26 -20.41
N ASP A 549 9.72 -1.06 -21.02
CA ASP A 549 10.87 -0.53 -21.77
C ASP A 549 11.71 0.50 -21.01
N SER A 550 11.39 0.76 -19.73
CA SER A 550 12.04 1.78 -18.93
C SER A 550 13.58 1.62 -18.82
N GLN A 551 14.07 0.38 -18.93
CA GLN A 551 15.49 0.04 -18.87
C GLN A 551 16.12 -0.30 -20.22
N ALA A 552 15.48 0.04 -21.33
CA ALA A 552 15.94 -0.30 -22.68
C ALA A 552 17.35 0.23 -23.00
N SER A 553 17.75 1.38 -22.45
CA SER A 553 19.10 1.93 -22.66
C SER A 553 20.21 1.18 -21.89
N VAL A 554 19.83 0.29 -20.96
CA VAL A 554 20.76 -0.58 -20.23
C VAL A 554 20.72 -1.99 -20.81
N PHE A 555 19.51 -2.58 -21.01
CA PHE A 555 19.31 -4.00 -21.31
C PHE A 555 18.77 -4.28 -22.71
N SER A 556 18.63 -3.30 -23.59
CA SER A 556 18.00 -3.44 -24.92
C SER A 556 16.44 -3.37 -24.87
N LYS A 557 15.85 -3.05 -26.04
CA LYS A 557 14.40 -3.16 -26.26
C LYS A 557 13.94 -4.59 -26.48
N ASP A 558 14.86 -5.51 -26.80
CA ASP A 558 14.55 -6.93 -27.00
C ASP A 558 14.16 -7.60 -25.67
N LYS A 559 12.93 -8.08 -25.60
CA LYS A 559 12.39 -8.80 -24.43
C LYS A 559 13.21 -10.04 -24.08
N GLN A 560 13.79 -10.74 -25.07
CA GLN A 560 14.61 -11.93 -24.82
C GLN A 560 15.94 -11.59 -24.14
N VAL A 561 16.53 -10.45 -24.51
CA VAL A 561 17.74 -9.95 -23.83
C VAL A 561 17.43 -9.58 -22.39
N ARG A 562 16.31 -8.87 -22.16
CA ARG A 562 15.87 -8.52 -20.79
C ARG A 562 15.55 -9.75 -19.96
N ARG A 563 14.88 -10.75 -20.53
CA ARG A 563 14.61 -12.02 -19.86
C ARG A 563 15.89 -12.75 -19.45
N LYS A 564 16.91 -12.79 -20.32
CA LYS A 564 18.21 -13.37 -20.01
C LYS A 564 18.97 -12.59 -18.93
N ALA A 565 18.71 -11.30 -18.81
CA ALA A 565 19.29 -10.46 -17.77
C ALA A 565 18.50 -10.51 -16.43
N SER A 566 17.37 -11.19 -16.36
CA SER A 566 16.49 -11.22 -15.18
C SER A 566 16.81 -12.42 -14.28
N PRO A 567 17.23 -12.23 -13.03
CA PRO A 567 17.53 -13.31 -12.09
C PRO A 567 16.41 -14.34 -11.92
N LEU A 568 15.15 -13.91 -11.96
CA LEU A 568 13.96 -14.76 -11.82
C LEU A 568 13.97 -15.98 -12.77
N PHE A 569 14.52 -15.83 -13.99
CA PHE A 569 14.50 -16.88 -15.01
C PHE A 569 15.73 -17.80 -14.97
N HIS A 570 16.65 -17.61 -14.02
CA HIS A 570 17.83 -18.42 -13.82
C HIS A 570 17.78 -19.32 -12.58
N ILE A 571 16.64 -19.32 -11.84
CA ILE A 571 16.50 -20.10 -10.62
C ILE A 571 16.62 -21.59 -10.92
N LYS A 572 17.62 -22.26 -10.34
CA LYS A 572 17.89 -23.70 -10.43
C LYS A 572 18.42 -24.18 -9.08
N SER A 573 18.01 -25.36 -8.65
CA SER A 573 18.54 -26.01 -7.45
C SER A 573 19.70 -26.94 -7.82
N PRO A 574 20.74 -27.08 -6.96
CA PRO A 574 20.97 -26.35 -5.71
C PRO A 574 21.57 -24.95 -5.98
N ALA A 575 21.18 -23.96 -5.17
CA ALA A 575 21.81 -22.66 -5.14
C ALA A 575 22.09 -22.25 -3.69
N THR A 576 22.90 -21.20 -3.50
CA THR A 576 23.23 -20.65 -2.18
C THR A 576 22.01 -19.97 -1.55
N PRO A 577 21.95 -19.85 -0.19
CA PRO A 577 20.88 -19.14 0.52
C PRO A 577 20.75 -17.68 0.10
N PHE A 578 19.53 -17.17 0.19
CA PHE A 578 19.21 -15.77 -0.12
C PHE A 578 18.62 -15.03 1.09
N LEU A 579 19.04 -13.78 1.28
CA LEU A 579 18.36 -12.77 2.07
C LEU A 579 17.86 -11.70 1.11
N ILE A 580 16.55 -11.47 1.10
CA ILE A 580 15.88 -10.50 0.22
C ILE A 580 15.21 -9.48 1.10
N SER A 581 15.36 -8.18 0.83
CA SER A 581 14.56 -7.14 1.48
C SER A 581 13.70 -6.37 0.48
N TYR A 582 12.66 -5.74 0.99
CA TYR A 582 11.89 -4.70 0.32
C TYR A 582 11.33 -3.72 1.35
N CYS A 583 11.20 -2.45 0.95
CA CYS A 583 10.78 -1.37 1.83
C CYS A 583 9.28 -1.14 1.77
N GLN A 584 8.72 -0.55 2.84
CA GLN A 584 7.30 -0.14 2.90
C GLN A 584 6.96 0.83 1.77
N TRP A 585 7.83 1.80 1.49
CA TRP A 585 7.66 2.83 0.48
C TRP A 585 8.67 2.67 -0.67
N ASP A 586 8.85 1.45 -1.13
CA ASP A 586 9.74 1.13 -2.24
C ASP A 586 9.15 1.59 -3.60
N TYR A 587 9.93 1.53 -4.67
CA TYR A 587 9.37 1.76 -6.00
C TYR A 587 8.26 0.73 -6.32
N PRO A 588 7.17 1.13 -6.99
CA PRO A 588 5.91 0.37 -7.03
C PRO A 588 6.02 -1.11 -7.41
N THR A 589 6.94 -1.46 -8.32
CA THR A 589 7.08 -2.85 -8.80
C THR A 589 8.01 -3.72 -7.96
N LEU A 590 8.90 -3.13 -7.15
CA LEU A 590 9.95 -3.88 -6.45
C LEU A 590 9.42 -4.79 -5.34
N PRO A 591 8.44 -4.38 -4.51
CA PRO A 591 7.87 -5.25 -3.49
C PRO A 591 7.21 -6.50 -4.08
N ALA A 592 6.47 -6.36 -5.18
CA ALA A 592 5.86 -7.49 -5.87
C ALA A 592 6.94 -8.41 -6.45
N GLN A 593 7.96 -7.86 -7.11
CA GLN A 593 9.09 -8.65 -7.62
C GLN A 593 9.83 -9.40 -6.51
N ALA A 594 10.05 -8.79 -5.35
CA ALA A 594 10.71 -9.44 -4.21
C ALA A 594 9.91 -10.65 -3.70
N ARG A 595 8.58 -10.52 -3.57
CA ARG A 595 7.69 -11.63 -3.17
C ARG A 595 7.68 -12.76 -4.20
N VAL A 596 7.52 -12.43 -5.48
CA VAL A 596 7.53 -13.42 -6.57
C VAL A 596 8.86 -14.16 -6.64
N PHE A 597 9.98 -13.44 -6.53
CA PHE A 597 11.31 -14.03 -6.55
C PHE A 597 11.56 -14.93 -5.34
N HIS A 598 11.19 -14.50 -4.15
CA HIS A 598 11.25 -15.30 -2.93
C HIS A 598 10.45 -16.60 -3.05
N ALA A 599 9.19 -16.51 -3.49
CA ALA A 599 8.34 -17.70 -3.69
C ALA A 599 8.92 -18.67 -4.73
N ALA A 600 9.54 -18.14 -5.81
CA ALA A 600 10.19 -18.95 -6.83
C ALA A 600 11.44 -19.68 -6.29
N LEU A 601 12.25 -19.02 -5.44
CA LEU A 601 13.39 -19.65 -4.76
C LEU A 601 12.93 -20.78 -3.82
N GLN A 602 11.91 -20.51 -2.99
CA GLN A 602 11.34 -21.54 -2.10
C GLN A 602 10.79 -22.73 -2.88
N LYS A 603 10.08 -22.50 -3.96
CA LYS A 603 9.56 -23.56 -4.85
C LYS A 603 10.68 -24.41 -5.46
N ALA A 604 11.85 -23.82 -5.70
CA ALA A 604 13.03 -24.53 -6.17
C ALA A 604 13.82 -25.22 -5.04
N GLY A 605 13.35 -25.16 -3.79
CA GLY A 605 14.03 -25.75 -2.63
C GLY A 605 15.26 -24.98 -2.16
N ILE A 606 15.39 -23.69 -2.52
CA ILE A 606 16.48 -22.82 -2.11
C ILE A 606 16.09 -22.12 -0.81
N ASP A 607 16.95 -22.16 0.19
CA ASP A 607 16.75 -21.40 1.44
C ASP A 607 16.75 -19.89 1.14
N ALA A 608 15.62 -19.24 1.41
CA ALA A 608 15.44 -17.83 1.14
C ALA A 608 14.63 -17.17 2.27
N LYS A 609 15.16 -16.06 2.77
CA LYS A 609 14.51 -15.22 3.78
C LYS A 609 14.07 -13.91 3.14
N LEU A 610 12.79 -13.57 3.33
CA LEU A 610 12.23 -12.29 2.92
C LEU A 610 12.10 -11.38 4.13
N VAL A 611 12.62 -10.15 4.04
CA VAL A 611 12.60 -9.13 5.09
C VAL A 611 11.82 -7.92 4.61
N PHE A 612 10.74 -7.62 5.28
CA PHE A 612 10.03 -6.36 5.12
C PHE A 612 10.70 -5.27 5.98
N VAL A 613 10.97 -4.11 5.40
CA VAL A 613 11.62 -2.98 6.08
C VAL A 613 10.58 -1.86 6.28
N PRO A 614 10.00 -1.75 7.48
CA PRO A 614 8.96 -0.75 7.76
C PRO A 614 9.56 0.65 7.84
N ARG A 615 8.76 1.66 7.48
CA ARG A 615 9.10 3.10 7.54
C ARG A 615 10.35 3.51 6.76
N GLU A 616 10.77 2.69 5.82
CA GLU A 616 11.87 2.98 4.90
C GLU A 616 11.35 3.02 3.45
N ASN A 617 12.02 3.81 2.65
CA ASN A 617 11.85 3.83 1.20
C ASN A 617 13.12 3.34 0.51
N HIS A 618 13.09 3.23 -0.81
CA HIS A 618 14.18 2.72 -1.62
C HIS A 618 15.55 3.38 -1.36
N ILE A 619 15.58 4.66 -1.00
CA ILE A 619 16.83 5.41 -0.76
C ILE A 619 17.17 5.42 0.73
N SER A 620 16.18 5.61 1.59
CA SER A 620 16.42 5.71 3.03
C SER A 620 16.91 4.39 3.62
N GLU A 621 16.56 3.22 3.09
CA GLU A 621 17.13 1.92 3.45
C GLU A 621 18.67 1.96 3.40
N MET A 622 19.23 2.59 2.37
CA MET A 622 20.70 2.70 2.24
C MET A 622 21.34 3.73 3.17
N ILE A 623 20.59 4.78 3.52
CA ILE A 623 21.05 5.80 4.47
C ILE A 623 21.01 5.27 5.91
N SER A 624 20.01 4.46 6.23
CA SER A 624 19.79 3.87 7.56
C SER A 624 20.70 2.66 7.82
N LEU A 625 21.06 1.91 6.80
CA LEU A 625 21.85 0.67 6.90
C LEU A 625 23.16 0.82 7.71
N PRO A 626 23.91 1.93 7.67
CA PRO A 626 25.06 2.17 8.53
C PRO A 626 24.74 2.44 10.02
N GLN A 627 23.47 2.68 10.39
CA GLN A 627 23.09 2.99 11.76
C GLN A 627 23.12 1.72 12.65
N ASP A 628 23.38 1.90 13.95
CA ASP A 628 23.53 0.78 14.89
C ASP A 628 22.25 0.03 15.17
N ASP A 629 21.13 0.72 15.13
CA ASP A 629 19.78 0.21 15.39
C ASP A 629 19.04 -0.26 14.13
N ASP A 630 19.67 -0.19 12.95
CA ASP A 630 19.02 -0.56 11.70
C ASP A 630 18.64 -2.06 11.64
N PRO A 631 17.37 -2.40 11.39
CA PRO A 631 16.92 -3.79 11.37
C PRO A 631 17.44 -4.58 10.17
N THR A 632 17.65 -3.93 9.02
CA THR A 632 18.19 -4.57 7.81
C THR A 632 19.64 -4.92 8.00
N ALA A 633 20.46 -4.02 8.59
CA ALA A 633 21.84 -4.33 8.95
C ALA A 633 21.91 -5.51 9.92
N ARG A 634 21.04 -5.56 10.93
CA ARG A 634 20.96 -6.72 11.84
C ARG A 634 20.62 -8.01 11.14
N ALA A 635 19.69 -7.98 10.19
CA ALA A 635 19.33 -9.17 9.40
C ALA A 635 20.51 -9.66 8.55
N ILE A 636 21.27 -8.74 7.94
CA ILE A 636 22.51 -9.05 7.18
C ILE A 636 23.57 -9.65 8.10
N LEU A 637 23.83 -9.04 9.26
CA LEU A 637 24.80 -9.53 10.22
C LEU A 637 24.49 -10.95 10.70
N ASN A 638 23.20 -11.24 10.97
CA ASN A 638 22.76 -12.57 11.36
C ASN A 638 22.84 -13.60 10.22
N PHE A 639 22.71 -13.17 8.97
CA PHE A 639 22.82 -14.02 7.80
C PHE A 639 24.27 -14.38 7.48
N ILE A 640 25.23 -13.48 7.77
CA ILE A 640 26.66 -13.67 7.52
C ILE A 640 27.35 -14.45 8.66
N ARG A 641 26.91 -14.31 9.89
CA ARG A 641 27.46 -14.99 11.09
C ARG A 641 27.08 -16.44 11.17
#